data_55567f8517d5603b7d10d132fff24f61
#
_entry.id   55567f8517d5603b7d10d132fff24f61
#
_cell.length_a   1.000
_cell.length_b   1.000
_cell.length_c   1.000
_cell.angle_alpha   90.00
_cell.angle_beta   90.00
_cell.angle_gamma   90.00
#
_symmetry.space_group_name_H-M   'P 1'
#
loop_
_entity.id
_entity.type
_entity.pdbx_description
1 polymer ?
#
loop_
_entity_poly.entity_id
_entity_poly.type
_entity_poly.pdbx_seq_one_letter_code
_entity_poly.pdbx_strand_id
1 'polypeptide(L)'
;MNLSTLRLAVSLRQLVTLILAFAFCAAVRAADGATLSGTVSNTATGNLLTGAKVEIPALGLSTLADNTGRYVLAGVPAGTHEVVVSYTGLDAARQRVTVSGGQRAQQNFDLTSGIYKLDAFLVTGEREGAAVAITAQRNADNVKNIVAMDSFGNLPNMSAGELAVRLPGIAGNLDEEGNVTGLTVRGMGPTLNRVTVDGGLLSNVGGMNRQFQTHSLTGAMFEQLEVIKGHTPDKGADSLGGTINFKTRSPLSMREKRRVTYSASARWAPPLTQQIALREAHRLHPLVNVSYQEVFDTFGGERNLGVAVNTFYSENVAGYFRTLRDFENTTAQPAYLWDYGTQDAFNSRKQASVNLKADFRLSAATKLSFNTIYNDANEPYNRLYVTRAFTNQTAPNATTSGVVPGYTNRITTVRPVATSVIDVTETMFSFFNRTRQFDLGVEHTANRLELDANAAYSTTHNNLGVGNGGTLTNRITGTGWILDRTQSDLYPRFLPNGGLDFTNPANYRPNGFLTTRNDDRDVEIKTVRGNVRYQLPIEATVFLKTGGEWREQFAKVLSRQRRWSYTGTTALPADASIRTWDAQKTGRQTPQFESASLIKGEVPVTPSLWNEDLYFKSQTGFTGTNAVTETVTAGYVMAQAKLGWTGFLTGVRMEKTETDSWGWVRARVPSPAALQQSDPVGAATRDYAGNRRTLQGDYTKSFPSAHLTQDLTPNLKARLSWSTSFGRAPMNNFVPNETVNEVAQTLTINNPSLKPQTAKNWDATLDYYFEPVGNLSVGWFHKEIRDYLLTGQTTGVIPSGTGNGYNGEYANFTTLTTLNAGTAYVQGWELSYQQQFTFLPGLLKGLSFGANYTHLDTHGRFTGTASLVTGQVPGFIPKTGNVNLSWRYRAFNARVLVNYTGDYNTAFTAATLGRNLYQFKRTITNVGLGYQLTPRVGFTLDVTNLFNEPISNYRGIPDQIQRTVITGTTVNLGMTGRF
;
A
#
# COMPACT_ATOMS: atom_id res chain seq x y z
N MET A 1 -19.48 22.52 27.35
CA MET A 1 -20.07 21.64 26.31
C MET A 1 -19.20 21.81 25.08
N ASN A 2 -18.44 20.78 24.70
CA ASN A 2 -17.41 20.89 23.65
C ASN A 2 -18.06 21.04 22.26
N LEU A 3 -17.51 21.91 21.42
CA LEU A 3 -17.92 22.11 20.02
C LEU A 3 -18.00 20.80 19.21
N SER A 4 -17.23 19.77 19.58
CA SER A 4 -17.26 18.45 18.98
C SER A 4 -18.57 17.69 19.22
N THR A 5 -19.19 17.85 20.38
CA THR A 5 -20.48 17.22 20.70
C THR A 5 -21.65 17.89 19.96
N LEU A 6 -21.54 19.20 19.70
CA LEU A 6 -22.56 19.94 18.95
C LEU A 6 -22.51 19.58 17.44
N ARG A 7 -21.32 19.37 16.87
CA ARG A 7 -21.14 18.90 15.46
C ARG A 7 -21.62 17.47 15.27
N LEU A 8 -21.41 16.58 16.26
CA LEU A 8 -21.93 15.22 16.23
C LEU A 8 -23.48 15.20 16.28
N ALA A 9 -24.09 16.09 17.07
CA ALA A 9 -25.54 16.19 17.18
C ALA A 9 -26.20 16.75 15.89
N VAL A 10 -25.49 17.66 15.17
CA VAL A 10 -25.96 18.18 13.88
C VAL A 10 -25.83 17.12 12.78
N SER A 11 -24.74 16.38 12.74
CA SER A 11 -24.56 15.29 11.77
C SER A 11 -25.50 14.11 12.02
N LEU A 12 -25.79 13.80 13.28
CA LEU A 12 -26.77 12.77 13.64
C LEU A 12 -28.20 13.18 13.28
N ARG A 13 -28.57 14.47 13.47
CA ARG A 13 -29.84 15.01 13.01
C ARG A 13 -29.99 14.98 11.48
N GLN A 14 -28.95 15.33 10.74
CA GLN A 14 -28.96 15.24 9.29
C GLN A 14 -29.06 13.78 8.82
N LEU A 15 -28.40 12.85 9.50
CA LEU A 15 -28.50 11.41 9.24
C LEU A 15 -29.93 10.90 9.52
N VAL A 16 -30.49 11.26 10.65
CA VAL A 16 -31.90 10.91 11.03
C VAL A 16 -32.88 11.53 10.05
N THR A 17 -32.65 12.76 9.59
CA THR A 17 -33.50 13.42 8.59
C THR A 17 -33.38 12.74 7.22
N LEU A 18 -32.19 12.31 6.85
CA LEU A 18 -31.94 11.52 5.64
C LEU A 18 -32.64 10.15 5.74
N ILE A 19 -32.47 9.44 6.85
CA ILE A 19 -33.14 8.15 7.10
C ILE A 19 -34.67 8.30 7.12
N LEU A 20 -35.20 9.37 7.71
CA LEU A 20 -36.63 9.66 7.71
C LEU A 20 -37.15 10.08 6.33
N ALA A 21 -36.37 10.84 5.55
CA ALA A 21 -36.69 11.15 4.15
C ALA A 21 -36.67 9.88 3.29
N PHE A 22 -35.74 8.96 3.54
CA PHE A 22 -35.70 7.62 2.92
C PHE A 22 -36.90 6.75 3.31
N ALA A 23 -37.32 6.78 4.57
CA ALA A 23 -38.51 6.05 5.02
C ALA A 23 -39.80 6.60 4.38
N PHE A 24 -39.88 7.89 4.11
CA PHE A 24 -41.02 8.53 3.45
C PHE A 24 -41.13 8.20 1.96
N CYS A 25 -40.00 8.01 1.25
CA CYS A 25 -39.97 7.55 -0.15
C CYS A 25 -40.41 6.09 -0.32
N ALA A 26 -40.39 5.27 0.72
CA ALA A 26 -40.81 3.87 0.67
C ALA A 26 -42.34 3.67 0.50
N ALA A 27 -43.13 4.74 0.55
CA ALA A 27 -44.60 4.70 0.42
C ALA A 27 -45.12 4.84 -1.02
N VAL A 28 -44.25 4.94 -2.02
CA VAL A 28 -44.69 5.00 -3.43
C VAL A 28 -45.14 3.61 -3.89
N ARG A 29 -46.43 3.42 -4.06
CA ARG A 29 -47.01 2.21 -4.66
C ARG A 29 -46.51 2.03 -6.08
N ALA A 30 -45.68 1.03 -6.28
CA ALA A 30 -45.15 0.62 -7.59
C ALA A 30 -46.17 -0.29 -8.29
N ALA A 31 -46.26 -0.15 -9.59
CA ALA A 31 -47.11 -0.95 -10.48
C ALA A 31 -46.82 -2.45 -10.43
N ASP A 32 -47.81 -3.29 -10.75
CA ASP A 32 -47.95 -4.72 -10.56
C ASP A 32 -46.94 -5.67 -11.27
N GLY A 33 -45.64 -5.48 -11.06
CA GLY A 33 -44.63 -6.47 -11.45
C GLY A 33 -44.35 -7.46 -10.31
N ALA A 34 -44.31 -8.74 -10.62
CA ALA A 34 -43.89 -9.74 -9.64
C ALA A 34 -42.37 -9.72 -9.42
N THR A 35 -41.91 -10.30 -8.32
CA THR A 35 -40.50 -10.45 -8.00
C THR A 35 -40.10 -11.92 -7.97
N LEU A 36 -39.11 -12.31 -8.80
CA LEU A 36 -38.50 -13.63 -8.72
C LEU A 36 -37.25 -13.57 -7.85
N SER A 37 -37.14 -14.40 -6.85
CA SER A 37 -35.98 -14.45 -5.95
C SER A 37 -35.59 -15.89 -5.64
N GLY A 38 -34.36 -16.10 -5.20
CA GLY A 38 -33.85 -17.42 -4.84
C GLY A 38 -32.34 -17.38 -4.61
N THR A 39 -31.72 -18.55 -4.56
CA THR A 39 -30.28 -18.74 -4.41
C THR A 39 -29.72 -19.50 -5.61
N VAL A 40 -28.47 -19.22 -5.93
CA VAL A 40 -27.68 -19.97 -6.93
C VAL A 40 -26.54 -20.67 -6.21
N SER A 41 -26.42 -21.97 -6.38
CA SER A 41 -25.39 -22.79 -5.74
C SER A 41 -24.63 -23.66 -6.72
N ASN A 42 -23.41 -24.06 -6.32
CA ASN A 42 -22.63 -25.09 -7.02
C ASN A 42 -22.91 -26.45 -6.37
N THR A 43 -23.49 -27.36 -7.11
CA THR A 43 -23.85 -28.71 -6.61
C THR A 43 -22.64 -29.51 -6.11
N ALA A 44 -21.47 -29.30 -6.74
CA ALA A 44 -20.27 -30.08 -6.42
C ALA A 44 -19.58 -29.60 -5.13
N THR A 45 -19.64 -28.28 -4.85
CA THR A 45 -18.93 -27.67 -3.70
C THR A 45 -19.87 -27.32 -2.57
N GLY A 46 -21.17 -27.23 -2.85
CA GLY A 46 -22.16 -26.74 -1.93
C GLY A 46 -22.06 -25.25 -1.60
N ASN A 47 -21.21 -24.47 -2.27
CA ASN A 47 -21.08 -23.06 -2.06
C ASN A 47 -22.16 -22.27 -2.82
N LEU A 48 -22.57 -21.13 -2.26
CA LEU A 48 -23.46 -20.19 -2.91
C LEU A 48 -22.65 -19.30 -3.86
N LEU A 49 -23.16 -19.08 -5.09
CA LEU A 49 -22.41 -18.47 -6.18
C LEU A 49 -22.63 -16.95 -6.26
N THR A 50 -21.70 -16.19 -5.71
CA THR A 50 -21.65 -14.73 -5.82
C THR A 50 -21.48 -14.30 -7.28
N GLY A 51 -22.31 -13.34 -7.73
CA GLY A 51 -22.22 -12.80 -9.08
C GLY A 51 -22.76 -13.71 -10.18
N ALA A 52 -23.41 -14.85 -9.84
CA ALA A 52 -24.15 -15.63 -10.82
C ALA A 52 -25.20 -14.75 -11.53
N LYS A 53 -25.21 -14.79 -12.87
CA LYS A 53 -26.15 -14.02 -13.68
C LYS A 53 -27.44 -14.81 -13.84
N VAL A 54 -28.55 -14.19 -13.41
CA VAL A 54 -29.91 -14.71 -13.60
C VAL A 54 -30.62 -13.81 -14.60
N GLU A 55 -31.12 -14.35 -15.68
CA GLU A 55 -31.76 -13.57 -16.75
C GLU A 55 -33.01 -14.24 -17.31
N ILE A 56 -33.92 -13.40 -17.80
CA ILE A 56 -35.06 -13.77 -18.63
C ILE A 56 -34.79 -13.14 -20.00
N PRO A 57 -34.14 -13.88 -20.93
CA PRO A 57 -33.68 -13.30 -22.21
C PRO A 57 -34.81 -12.70 -23.05
N ALA A 58 -35.99 -13.30 -23.06
CA ALA A 58 -37.16 -12.83 -23.78
C ALA A 58 -37.66 -11.44 -23.30
N LEU A 59 -37.37 -11.06 -22.05
CA LEU A 59 -37.76 -9.78 -21.46
C LEU A 59 -36.58 -8.80 -21.32
N GLY A 60 -35.37 -9.23 -21.65
CA GLY A 60 -34.17 -8.43 -21.41
C GLY A 60 -33.84 -8.18 -19.93
N LEU A 61 -34.56 -8.83 -19.02
CA LEU A 61 -34.35 -8.67 -17.57
C LEU A 61 -33.17 -9.51 -17.10
N SER A 62 -32.31 -8.93 -16.31
CA SER A 62 -31.21 -9.67 -15.67
C SER A 62 -30.80 -9.06 -14.34
N THR A 63 -30.32 -9.92 -13.44
CA THR A 63 -29.76 -9.53 -12.15
C THR A 63 -28.53 -10.41 -11.86
N LEU A 64 -27.68 -9.96 -10.91
CA LEU A 64 -26.57 -10.75 -10.40
C LEU A 64 -26.90 -11.21 -8.98
N ALA A 65 -26.49 -12.43 -8.65
CA ALA A 65 -26.54 -12.90 -7.29
C ALA A 65 -25.58 -12.06 -6.40
N ASP A 66 -26.05 -11.70 -5.22
CA ASP A 66 -25.29 -10.95 -4.23
C ASP A 66 -24.12 -11.76 -3.63
N ASN A 67 -23.39 -11.18 -2.68
CA ASN A 67 -22.29 -11.84 -1.98
C ASN A 67 -22.71 -13.03 -1.10
N THR A 68 -24.00 -13.32 -1.01
CA THR A 68 -24.56 -14.51 -0.35
C THR A 68 -25.15 -15.50 -1.34
N GLY A 69 -24.90 -15.34 -2.64
CA GLY A 69 -25.40 -16.18 -3.73
C GLY A 69 -26.93 -16.04 -3.96
N ARG A 70 -27.54 -15.00 -3.39
CA ARG A 70 -28.95 -14.74 -3.54
C ARG A 70 -29.20 -13.76 -4.67
N TYR A 71 -30.24 -13.98 -5.44
CA TYR A 71 -30.69 -13.06 -6.47
C TYR A 71 -32.11 -12.55 -6.20
N VAL A 72 -32.39 -11.36 -6.70
CA VAL A 72 -33.71 -10.74 -6.73
C VAL A 72 -33.89 -10.12 -8.12
N LEU A 73 -34.82 -10.65 -8.91
CA LEU A 73 -35.19 -10.12 -10.21
C LEU A 73 -36.57 -9.51 -10.12
N ALA A 74 -36.63 -8.18 -10.10
CA ALA A 74 -37.86 -7.43 -9.96
C ALA A 74 -38.49 -7.09 -11.31
N GLY A 75 -39.78 -6.75 -11.30
CA GLY A 75 -40.49 -6.27 -12.48
C GLY A 75 -40.82 -7.36 -13.51
N VAL A 76 -40.86 -8.61 -13.08
CA VAL A 76 -41.21 -9.75 -13.94
C VAL A 76 -42.73 -9.70 -14.21
N PRO A 77 -43.19 -9.63 -15.48
CA PRO A 77 -44.58 -9.74 -15.82
C PRO A 77 -45.18 -11.10 -15.39
N ALA A 78 -46.45 -11.12 -15.07
CA ALA A 78 -47.15 -12.38 -14.81
C ALA A 78 -47.07 -13.30 -16.03
N GLY A 79 -46.81 -14.59 -15.82
CA GLY A 79 -46.70 -15.62 -16.89
C GLY A 79 -45.63 -16.62 -16.61
N THR A 80 -45.39 -17.51 -17.59
CA THR A 80 -44.32 -18.52 -17.56
C THR A 80 -43.14 -18.03 -18.39
N HIS A 81 -42.00 -17.86 -17.75
CA HIS A 81 -40.81 -17.36 -18.38
C HIS A 81 -39.69 -18.39 -18.34
N GLU A 82 -38.88 -18.47 -19.37
CA GLU A 82 -37.62 -19.20 -19.33
C GLU A 82 -36.58 -18.38 -18.58
N VAL A 83 -36.13 -18.86 -17.45
CA VAL A 83 -35.05 -18.29 -16.66
C VAL A 83 -33.76 -19.01 -16.99
N VAL A 84 -32.73 -18.25 -17.35
CA VAL A 84 -31.39 -18.76 -17.63
C VAL A 84 -30.45 -18.28 -16.54
N VAL A 85 -29.74 -19.21 -15.92
CA VAL A 85 -28.73 -18.92 -14.91
C VAL A 85 -27.37 -19.36 -15.39
N SER A 86 -26.43 -18.45 -15.41
CA SER A 86 -25.06 -18.68 -15.91
C SER A 86 -24.00 -18.26 -14.91
N TYR A 87 -22.92 -19.05 -14.88
CA TYR A 87 -21.76 -18.80 -14.06
C TYR A 87 -20.50 -19.36 -14.76
N THR A 88 -19.38 -18.65 -14.73
CA THR A 88 -18.16 -19.08 -15.40
C THR A 88 -17.66 -20.41 -14.84
N GLY A 89 -17.43 -21.40 -15.72
CA GLY A 89 -16.96 -22.72 -15.34
C GLY A 89 -18.04 -23.71 -14.94
N LEU A 90 -19.32 -23.32 -15.01
CA LEU A 90 -20.47 -24.19 -14.79
C LEU A 90 -21.42 -24.16 -16.00
N ASP A 91 -22.12 -25.28 -16.22
CA ASP A 91 -23.11 -25.37 -17.28
C ASP A 91 -24.30 -24.46 -16.95
N ALA A 92 -24.78 -23.69 -17.94
CA ALA A 92 -25.92 -22.81 -17.74
C ALA A 92 -27.20 -23.64 -17.49
N ALA A 93 -27.91 -23.30 -16.39
CA ALA A 93 -29.21 -23.89 -16.11
C ALA A 93 -30.32 -23.09 -16.81
N ARG A 94 -31.27 -23.82 -17.43
CA ARG A 94 -32.47 -23.24 -18.04
C ARG A 94 -33.68 -23.88 -17.42
N GLN A 95 -34.61 -23.05 -16.93
CA GLN A 95 -35.81 -23.53 -16.29
C GLN A 95 -37.00 -22.62 -16.57
N ARG A 96 -38.17 -23.20 -16.84
CA ARG A 96 -39.42 -22.43 -16.93
C ARG A 96 -39.99 -22.19 -15.54
N VAL A 97 -40.21 -20.90 -15.21
CA VAL A 97 -40.72 -20.45 -13.93
C VAL A 97 -42.02 -19.67 -14.17
N THR A 98 -43.08 -20.04 -13.47
CA THR A 98 -44.37 -19.35 -13.55
C THR A 98 -44.41 -18.31 -12.41
N VAL A 99 -44.76 -17.07 -12.76
CA VAL A 99 -44.79 -15.96 -11.83
C VAL A 99 -46.18 -15.34 -11.87
N SER A 100 -46.81 -15.20 -10.72
CA SER A 100 -48.13 -14.54 -10.57
C SER A 100 -47.96 -13.04 -10.31
N GLY A 101 -48.84 -12.23 -10.88
CA GLY A 101 -48.79 -10.77 -10.77
C GLY A 101 -48.79 -10.29 -9.29
N GLY A 102 -47.94 -9.31 -8.97
CA GLY A 102 -47.82 -8.75 -7.63
C GLY A 102 -47.27 -9.66 -6.53
N GLN A 103 -46.94 -10.93 -6.86
CA GLN A 103 -46.45 -11.91 -5.90
C GLN A 103 -44.94 -12.09 -5.99
N ARG A 104 -44.35 -12.58 -4.89
CA ARG A 104 -42.94 -13.01 -4.87
C ARG A 104 -42.88 -14.51 -5.14
N ALA A 105 -42.28 -14.87 -6.29
CA ALA A 105 -41.92 -16.26 -6.62
C ALA A 105 -40.55 -16.58 -6.08
N GLN A 106 -40.33 -17.78 -5.56
CA GLN A 106 -39.04 -18.25 -5.08
C GLN A 106 -38.60 -19.44 -5.93
N GLN A 107 -37.39 -19.34 -6.52
CA GLN A 107 -36.78 -20.40 -7.31
C GLN A 107 -35.29 -20.46 -7.01
N ASN A 108 -34.79 -21.61 -6.59
CA ASN A 108 -33.38 -21.87 -6.40
C ASN A 108 -32.79 -22.58 -7.61
N PHE A 109 -31.52 -22.32 -7.93
CA PHE A 109 -30.81 -22.94 -9.01
C PHE A 109 -29.51 -23.58 -8.51
N ASP A 110 -29.34 -24.88 -8.87
CA ASP A 110 -28.13 -25.62 -8.58
C ASP A 110 -27.37 -25.82 -9.89
N LEU A 111 -26.20 -25.22 -10.01
CA LEU A 111 -25.32 -25.33 -11.19
C LEU A 111 -24.30 -26.44 -11.00
N THR A 112 -23.92 -27.09 -12.08
CA THR A 112 -22.88 -28.14 -12.11
C THR A 112 -22.12 -28.05 -13.43
N SER A 113 -21.02 -28.77 -13.56
CA SER A 113 -20.37 -29.00 -14.84
C SER A 113 -19.97 -30.45 -15.00
N GLY A 114 -19.87 -30.95 -16.25
CA GLY A 114 -19.43 -32.31 -16.55
C GLY A 114 -18.07 -32.67 -15.96
N ILE A 115 -17.23 -31.67 -15.73
CA ILE A 115 -15.89 -31.80 -15.12
C ILE A 115 -15.96 -32.16 -13.64
N TYR A 116 -16.92 -31.59 -12.91
CA TYR A 116 -17.10 -31.86 -11.46
C TYR A 116 -17.69 -33.25 -11.17
N LYS A 117 -18.35 -33.86 -12.15
CA LYS A 117 -18.94 -35.21 -12.01
C LYS A 117 -17.90 -36.33 -11.94
N LEU A 118 -16.68 -36.11 -12.42
CA LEU A 118 -15.64 -37.12 -12.51
C LEU A 118 -14.68 -37.18 -11.32
N ASP A 119 -14.51 -36.09 -10.56
CA ASP A 119 -13.54 -35.98 -9.47
C ASP A 119 -14.11 -35.20 -8.27
N ALA A 120 -15.14 -35.71 -7.62
CA ALA A 120 -15.86 -35.01 -6.54
C ALA A 120 -15.03 -34.67 -5.29
N PHE A 121 -13.78 -35.10 -5.17
CA PHE A 121 -13.07 -35.11 -3.90
C PHE A 121 -11.98 -34.01 -3.68
N LEU A 122 -11.53 -33.28 -4.70
CA LEU A 122 -10.27 -32.50 -4.54
C LEU A 122 -10.19 -31.12 -5.23
N VAL A 123 -11.28 -30.54 -5.74
CA VAL A 123 -11.18 -29.42 -6.69
C VAL A 123 -11.67 -28.07 -6.16
N THR A 124 -11.94 -27.92 -4.88
CA THR A 124 -12.95 -26.95 -4.44
C THR A 124 -12.50 -25.51 -4.16
N GLY A 125 -11.27 -25.21 -3.78
CA GLY A 125 -10.91 -23.86 -3.36
C GLY A 125 -10.46 -22.94 -4.51
N GLU A 126 -9.31 -23.20 -5.07
CA GLU A 126 -8.64 -22.29 -6.05
C GLU A 126 -9.40 -22.14 -7.37
N ARG A 127 -10.08 -23.20 -7.84
CA ARG A 127 -10.86 -23.17 -9.10
C ARG A 127 -12.12 -22.33 -8.95
N GLU A 128 -12.77 -22.44 -7.81
CA GLU A 128 -14.01 -21.71 -7.54
C GLU A 128 -13.71 -20.22 -7.34
N GLY A 129 -12.65 -19.87 -6.62
CA GLY A 129 -12.23 -18.49 -6.45
C GLY A 129 -11.89 -17.82 -7.78
N ALA A 130 -11.13 -18.46 -8.65
CA ALA A 130 -10.84 -17.94 -9.99
C ALA A 130 -12.12 -17.74 -10.82
N ALA A 131 -13.06 -18.69 -10.78
CA ALA A 131 -14.34 -18.57 -11.47
C ALA A 131 -15.20 -17.44 -10.95
N VAL A 132 -15.25 -17.22 -9.62
CA VAL A 132 -15.91 -16.06 -8.99
C VAL A 132 -15.32 -14.75 -9.50
N ALA A 133 -13.99 -14.62 -9.47
CA ALA A 133 -13.30 -13.42 -9.91
C ALA A 133 -13.53 -13.11 -11.39
N ILE A 134 -13.40 -14.12 -12.27
CA ILE A 134 -13.65 -13.97 -13.70
C ILE A 134 -15.12 -13.61 -13.96
N THR A 135 -16.07 -14.25 -13.28
CA THR A 135 -17.50 -13.94 -13.39
C THR A 135 -17.79 -12.49 -12.99
N ALA A 136 -17.23 -12.05 -11.88
CA ALA A 136 -17.39 -10.68 -11.40
C ALA A 136 -16.76 -9.66 -12.38
N GLN A 137 -15.59 -9.96 -12.95
CA GLN A 137 -14.96 -9.11 -13.96
C GLN A 137 -15.76 -9.07 -15.27
N ARG A 138 -16.26 -10.23 -15.74
CA ARG A 138 -17.10 -10.33 -16.94
C ARG A 138 -18.37 -9.50 -16.85
N ASN A 139 -18.99 -9.47 -15.67
CA ASN A 139 -20.24 -8.73 -15.42
C ASN A 139 -20.02 -7.27 -15.02
N ALA A 140 -18.78 -6.78 -14.97
CA ALA A 140 -18.49 -5.39 -14.63
C ALA A 140 -18.86 -4.43 -15.76
N ASP A 141 -19.46 -3.28 -15.39
CA ASP A 141 -19.86 -2.22 -16.31
C ASP A 141 -18.72 -1.26 -16.67
N ASN A 142 -17.61 -1.32 -15.94
CA ASN A 142 -16.42 -0.48 -16.14
C ASN A 142 -15.16 -1.34 -16.26
N VAL A 143 -14.03 -0.71 -16.57
CA VAL A 143 -12.73 -1.38 -16.63
C VAL A 143 -12.25 -1.66 -15.21
N LYS A 144 -12.20 -2.93 -14.84
CA LYS A 144 -11.64 -3.41 -13.57
C LYS A 144 -11.03 -4.79 -13.69
N ASN A 145 -10.06 -5.07 -12.84
CA ASN A 145 -9.50 -6.40 -12.67
C ASN A 145 -9.92 -6.94 -11.30
N ILE A 146 -10.32 -8.20 -11.29
CA ILE A 146 -10.70 -8.89 -10.04
C ILE A 146 -9.91 -10.18 -9.96
N VAL A 147 -9.38 -10.46 -8.77
CA VAL A 147 -8.70 -11.71 -8.48
C VAL A 147 -9.18 -12.26 -7.15
N ALA A 148 -9.38 -13.57 -7.09
CA ALA A 148 -9.60 -14.25 -5.83
C ALA A 148 -8.28 -14.43 -5.09
N MET A 149 -8.27 -14.21 -3.79
CA MET A 149 -7.05 -14.28 -2.99
C MET A 149 -6.47 -15.71 -2.95
N ASP A 150 -7.31 -16.73 -3.05
CA ASP A 150 -6.91 -18.15 -3.10
C ASP A 150 -6.35 -18.59 -4.46
N SER A 151 -6.50 -17.80 -5.53
CA SER A 151 -5.90 -18.08 -6.84
C SER A 151 -4.37 -18.18 -6.80
N PHE A 152 -3.75 -17.60 -5.80
CA PHE A 152 -2.29 -17.67 -5.56
C PHE A 152 -1.92 -18.78 -4.58
N GLY A 153 -2.88 -19.59 -4.17
CA GLY A 153 -2.74 -20.67 -3.20
C GLY A 153 -2.67 -20.15 -1.75
N ASN A 154 -2.60 -21.10 -0.81
CA ASN A 154 -2.41 -20.77 0.61
C ASN A 154 -0.98 -20.29 0.85
N LEU A 155 -0.71 -19.00 0.56
CA LEU A 155 0.54 -18.35 0.92
C LEU A 155 0.34 -17.62 2.27
N PRO A 156 0.54 -18.30 3.39
CA PRO A 156 0.25 -17.73 4.72
C PRO A 156 1.07 -16.49 5.04
N ASN A 157 2.11 -16.24 4.27
CA ASN A 157 3.08 -15.18 4.50
C ASN A 157 2.89 -13.94 3.63
N MET A 158 1.96 -13.97 2.68
CA MET A 158 1.79 -12.83 1.78
C MET A 158 0.93 -11.76 2.43
N SER A 159 1.48 -10.57 2.50
CA SER A 159 0.69 -9.37 2.81
C SER A 159 -0.32 -9.11 1.70
N ALA A 160 -1.34 -8.31 2.02
CA ALA A 160 -2.31 -7.87 1.02
C ALA A 160 -1.64 -7.17 -0.18
N GLY A 161 -0.52 -6.46 0.05
CA GLY A 161 0.27 -5.80 -0.98
C GLY A 161 0.97 -6.77 -1.93
N GLU A 162 1.57 -7.83 -1.40
CA GLU A 162 2.27 -8.84 -2.22
C GLU A 162 1.32 -9.60 -3.16
N LEU A 163 0.07 -9.76 -2.75
CA LEU A 163 -0.96 -10.33 -3.61
C LEU A 163 -1.40 -9.33 -4.69
N ALA A 164 -1.56 -8.06 -4.33
CA ALA A 164 -1.99 -7.01 -5.25
C ALA A 164 -1.02 -6.79 -6.42
N VAL A 165 0.30 -6.86 -6.19
CA VAL A 165 1.31 -6.67 -7.26
C VAL A 165 1.29 -7.75 -8.33
N ARG A 166 0.51 -8.80 -8.16
CA ARG A 166 0.32 -9.86 -9.16
C ARG A 166 -0.75 -9.54 -10.19
N LEU A 167 -1.45 -8.41 -10.02
CA LEU A 167 -2.44 -7.93 -10.97
C LEU A 167 -1.82 -7.06 -12.07
N PRO A 168 -2.40 -7.06 -13.29
CA PRO A 168 -1.91 -6.21 -14.37
C PRO A 168 -2.01 -4.73 -14.00
N GLY A 169 -0.97 -3.97 -14.31
CA GLY A 169 -0.89 -2.53 -14.05
C GLY A 169 -0.60 -2.17 -12.59
N ILE A 170 -0.30 -3.15 -11.73
CA ILE A 170 0.08 -2.92 -10.33
C ILE A 170 1.56 -3.18 -10.14
N ALA A 171 2.23 -2.27 -9.45
CA ALA A 171 3.59 -2.45 -8.97
C ALA A 171 3.66 -2.15 -7.47
N GLY A 172 4.67 -2.70 -6.80
CA GLY A 172 4.88 -2.51 -5.37
C GLY A 172 6.03 -1.54 -5.08
N ASN A 173 5.79 -0.59 -4.19
CA ASN A 173 6.88 0.13 -3.57
C ASN A 173 7.43 -0.73 -2.42
N LEU A 174 8.71 -1.03 -2.49
CA LEU A 174 9.37 -1.88 -1.53
C LEU A 174 10.05 -1.06 -0.45
N ASP A 175 9.99 -1.53 0.80
CA ASP A 175 10.91 -1.09 1.83
C ASP A 175 12.28 -1.77 1.66
N GLU A 176 13.21 -1.47 2.55
CA GLU A 176 14.55 -2.05 2.50
C GLU A 176 14.59 -3.53 2.91
N GLU A 177 13.55 -4.01 3.58
CA GLU A 177 13.37 -5.42 3.92
C GLU A 177 12.74 -6.23 2.77
N GLY A 178 12.36 -5.56 1.67
CA GLY A 178 11.75 -6.16 0.50
C GLY A 178 10.23 -6.37 0.61
N ASN A 179 9.57 -5.80 1.63
CA ASN A 179 8.12 -5.86 1.76
C ASN A 179 7.44 -4.83 0.85
N VAL A 180 6.28 -5.17 0.33
CA VAL A 180 5.43 -4.24 -0.42
C VAL A 180 4.72 -3.31 0.56
N THR A 181 5.21 -2.09 0.71
CA THR A 181 4.64 -1.08 1.62
C THR A 181 3.55 -0.23 0.99
N GLY A 182 3.58 -0.04 -0.32
CA GLY A 182 2.61 0.74 -1.04
C GLY A 182 2.35 0.17 -2.43
N LEU A 183 1.19 0.48 -2.99
CA LEU A 183 0.78 0.00 -4.30
C LEU A 183 0.73 1.14 -5.31
N THR A 184 1.42 0.95 -6.41
CA THR A 184 1.42 1.82 -7.58
C THR A 184 0.47 1.23 -8.61
N VAL A 185 -0.50 2.01 -9.08
CA VAL A 185 -1.44 1.59 -10.11
C VAL A 185 -1.17 2.37 -11.38
N ARG A 186 -0.81 1.68 -12.48
CA ARG A 186 -0.46 2.31 -13.75
C ARG A 186 0.57 3.45 -13.60
N GLY A 187 1.57 3.19 -12.74
CA GLY A 187 2.62 4.16 -12.44
C GLY A 187 2.26 5.25 -11.43
N MET A 188 0.98 5.44 -11.10
CA MET A 188 0.60 6.40 -10.06
C MET A 188 1.05 5.90 -8.69
N GLY A 189 1.85 6.70 -8.01
CA GLY A 189 2.41 6.36 -6.70
C GLY A 189 1.34 6.07 -5.62
N PRO A 190 1.73 5.43 -4.51
CA PRO A 190 0.78 4.95 -3.51
C PRO A 190 -0.09 6.03 -2.88
N THR A 191 0.38 7.27 -2.80
CA THR A 191 -0.37 8.42 -2.26
C THR A 191 -1.50 8.89 -3.20
N LEU A 192 -1.49 8.43 -4.45
CA LEU A 192 -2.43 8.80 -5.52
C LEU A 192 -3.44 7.68 -5.83
N ASN A 193 -3.44 6.62 -5.03
CA ASN A 193 -4.36 5.49 -5.15
C ASN A 193 -5.23 5.38 -3.91
N ARG A 194 -6.48 4.98 -4.11
CA ARG A 194 -7.42 4.76 -3.00
C ARG A 194 -7.40 3.28 -2.61
N VAL A 195 -7.20 2.98 -1.33
CA VAL A 195 -7.28 1.62 -0.79
C VAL A 195 -8.47 1.53 0.15
N THR A 196 -9.32 0.54 -0.06
CA THR A 196 -10.55 0.33 0.71
C THR A 196 -10.69 -1.13 1.12
N VAL A 197 -11.41 -1.37 2.22
CA VAL A 197 -11.91 -2.69 2.63
C VAL A 197 -13.42 -2.63 2.65
N ASP A 198 -14.08 -3.52 1.91
CA ASP A 198 -15.54 -3.52 1.69
C ASP A 198 -16.09 -2.13 1.27
N GLY A 199 -15.23 -1.36 0.57
CA GLY A 199 -15.50 0.01 0.14
C GLY A 199 -15.30 1.11 1.19
N GLY A 200 -15.03 0.78 2.46
CA GLY A 200 -14.64 1.72 3.52
C GLY A 200 -13.15 2.06 3.44
N LEU A 201 -12.80 3.32 3.70
CA LEU A 201 -11.39 3.74 3.80
C LEU A 201 -10.79 3.27 5.12
N LEU A 202 -9.55 2.74 5.03
CA LEU A 202 -8.74 2.45 6.19
C LEU A 202 -7.86 3.66 6.56
N SER A 203 -7.75 3.94 7.85
CA SER A 203 -6.76 4.89 8.36
C SER A 203 -5.35 4.34 8.13
N ASN A 204 -4.43 5.22 7.76
CA ASN A 204 -3.07 4.84 7.44
C ASN A 204 -2.12 5.00 8.63
N VAL A 205 -1.02 4.24 8.60
CA VAL A 205 0.04 4.27 9.61
C VAL A 205 0.98 5.47 9.43
N GLY A 206 1.03 6.03 8.23
CA GLY A 206 1.97 7.11 7.87
C GLY A 206 1.58 8.49 8.40
N GLY A 207 0.52 8.62 9.19
CA GLY A 207 0.04 9.89 9.69
C GLY A 207 -0.55 10.76 8.57
N MET A 208 0.11 11.89 8.29
CA MET A 208 -0.40 12.90 7.33
C MET A 208 -0.09 12.61 5.87
N ASN A 209 0.64 11.56 5.53
CA ASN A 209 0.74 11.12 4.14
C ASN A 209 -0.50 10.28 3.76
N ARG A 210 -0.81 10.19 2.47
CA ARG A 210 -1.99 9.44 1.99
C ARG A 210 -1.68 7.99 1.62
N GLN A 211 -0.45 7.55 1.84
CA GLN A 211 -0.03 6.20 1.50
C GLN A 211 -0.60 5.20 2.49
N PHE A 212 -1.39 4.28 2.00
CA PHE A 212 -1.80 3.12 2.77
C PHE A 212 -0.66 2.08 2.79
N GLN A 213 -0.26 1.64 3.98
CA GLN A 213 0.82 0.65 4.14
C GLN A 213 0.26 -0.78 4.12
N THR A 214 0.40 -1.43 2.98
CA THR A 214 -0.21 -2.74 2.70
C THR A 214 0.42 -3.91 3.45
N HIS A 215 1.66 -3.78 3.91
CA HIS A 215 2.34 -4.82 4.69
C HIS A 215 1.74 -5.00 6.10
N SER A 216 0.96 -4.03 6.57
CA SER A 216 0.25 -4.12 7.85
C SER A 216 -1.03 -4.94 7.80
N LEU A 217 -1.47 -5.39 6.63
CA LEU A 217 -2.65 -6.24 6.46
C LEU A 217 -2.26 -7.61 5.92
N THR A 218 -2.76 -8.65 6.57
CA THR A 218 -2.62 -10.01 6.04
C THR A 218 -3.61 -10.27 4.90
N GLY A 219 -3.15 -10.94 3.85
CA GLY A 219 -4.01 -11.36 2.73
C GLY A 219 -5.08 -12.38 3.14
N ALA A 220 -4.86 -13.13 4.21
CA ALA A 220 -5.76 -14.18 4.68
C ALA A 220 -7.15 -13.68 5.15
N MET A 221 -7.30 -12.39 5.42
CA MET A 221 -8.59 -11.79 5.80
C MET A 221 -9.55 -11.58 4.63
N PHE A 222 -9.05 -11.64 3.39
CA PHE A 222 -9.80 -11.21 2.23
C PHE A 222 -10.13 -12.38 1.31
N GLU A 223 -11.25 -12.29 0.63
CA GLU A 223 -11.69 -13.25 -0.39
C GLU A 223 -11.29 -12.81 -1.79
N GLN A 224 -11.44 -11.52 -2.06
CA GLN A 224 -11.21 -10.93 -3.38
C GLN A 224 -10.47 -9.61 -3.28
N LEU A 225 -9.73 -9.32 -4.34
CA LEU A 225 -9.12 -8.04 -4.59
C LEU A 225 -9.67 -7.47 -5.90
N GLU A 226 -10.25 -6.28 -5.83
CA GLU A 226 -10.73 -5.54 -7.00
C GLU A 226 -9.83 -4.33 -7.26
N VAL A 227 -9.40 -4.15 -8.49
CA VAL A 227 -8.71 -2.95 -8.96
C VAL A 227 -9.59 -2.25 -9.97
N ILE A 228 -10.17 -1.15 -9.56
CA ILE A 228 -11.10 -0.33 -10.35
C ILE A 228 -10.27 0.73 -11.06
N LYS A 229 -10.20 0.67 -12.37
CA LYS A 229 -9.39 1.56 -13.23
C LYS A 229 -10.24 2.59 -13.96
N GLY A 230 -11.48 2.25 -14.32
CA GLY A 230 -12.47 3.18 -14.87
C GLY A 230 -13.34 3.72 -13.75
N HIS A 231 -13.21 5.01 -13.42
CA HIS A 231 -13.97 5.64 -12.33
C HIS A 231 -15.44 5.82 -12.70
N THR A 232 -16.32 5.37 -11.80
CA THR A 232 -17.79 5.56 -11.92
C THR A 232 -18.27 6.58 -10.88
N PRO A 233 -19.37 7.31 -11.14
CA PRO A 233 -19.83 8.39 -10.25
C PRO A 233 -20.15 7.95 -8.82
N ASP A 234 -20.56 6.70 -8.62
CA ASP A 234 -20.88 6.12 -7.31
C ASP A 234 -19.65 5.79 -6.45
N LYS A 235 -18.43 5.98 -6.98
CA LYS A 235 -17.16 5.78 -6.28
C LYS A 235 -16.45 7.11 -6.08
N GLY A 236 -15.60 7.21 -5.06
CA GLY A 236 -14.77 8.40 -4.85
C GLY A 236 -13.87 8.68 -6.04
N ALA A 237 -13.79 9.94 -6.46
CA ALA A 237 -12.96 10.36 -7.58
C ALA A 237 -11.49 10.61 -7.20
N ASP A 238 -11.16 10.51 -5.91
CA ASP A 238 -9.85 10.81 -5.32
C ASP A 238 -8.80 9.71 -5.54
N SER A 239 -8.61 9.32 -6.81
CA SER A 239 -7.64 8.30 -7.20
C SER A 239 -7.18 8.52 -8.64
N LEU A 240 -5.93 8.92 -8.85
CA LEU A 240 -5.37 9.07 -10.18
C LEU A 240 -5.05 7.74 -10.86
N GLY A 241 -4.55 6.77 -10.12
CA GLY A 241 -4.23 5.44 -10.63
C GLY A 241 -5.44 4.54 -10.74
N GLY A 242 -6.13 4.38 -9.63
CA GLY A 242 -7.28 3.51 -9.47
C GLY A 242 -7.63 3.28 -8.02
N THR A 243 -8.74 2.60 -7.78
CA THR A 243 -9.16 2.18 -6.43
C THR A 243 -8.87 0.69 -6.26
N ILE A 244 -8.19 0.34 -5.19
CA ILE A 244 -7.91 -1.02 -4.78
C ILE A 244 -8.87 -1.35 -3.63
N ASN A 245 -9.75 -2.32 -3.84
CA ASN A 245 -10.76 -2.69 -2.86
C ASN A 245 -10.57 -4.15 -2.44
N PHE A 246 -10.22 -4.35 -1.19
CA PHE A 246 -10.16 -5.67 -0.56
C PHE A 246 -11.54 -6.04 -0.05
N LYS A 247 -12.04 -7.21 -0.44
CA LYS A 247 -13.34 -7.73 0.00
C LYS A 247 -13.19 -8.84 1.00
N THR A 248 -13.89 -8.75 2.10
CA THR A 248 -13.99 -9.80 3.10
C THR A 248 -15.09 -10.80 2.71
N ARG A 249 -14.90 -12.07 3.08
CA ARG A 249 -15.88 -13.12 2.78
C ARG A 249 -17.15 -12.92 3.60
N SER A 250 -18.31 -13.06 2.95
CA SER A 250 -19.58 -13.12 3.68
C SER A 250 -19.76 -14.50 4.32
N PRO A 251 -20.02 -14.59 5.63
CA PRO A 251 -20.32 -15.87 6.26
C PRO A 251 -21.61 -16.52 5.75
N LEU A 252 -22.55 -15.76 5.22
CA LEU A 252 -23.77 -16.26 4.61
C LEU A 252 -23.55 -16.91 3.23
N SER A 253 -22.37 -16.80 2.63
CA SER A 253 -22.05 -17.44 1.36
C SER A 253 -21.81 -18.96 1.45
N MET A 254 -21.70 -19.51 2.66
CA MET A 254 -21.53 -20.93 2.90
C MET A 254 -22.87 -21.68 2.87
N ARG A 255 -22.88 -22.89 2.29
CA ARG A 255 -24.00 -23.84 2.44
C ARG A 255 -23.85 -24.69 3.70
N GLU A 256 -22.64 -24.95 4.14
CA GLU A 256 -22.32 -25.61 5.41
C GLU A 256 -22.80 -24.77 6.59
N LYS A 257 -23.20 -25.41 7.68
CA LYS A 257 -23.56 -24.71 8.91
C LYS A 257 -22.36 -24.09 9.57
N ARG A 258 -21.24 -24.82 9.61
CA ARG A 258 -19.97 -24.41 10.27
C ARG A 258 -18.77 -24.77 9.43
N ARG A 259 -17.77 -23.90 9.44
CA ARG A 259 -16.47 -24.09 8.80
C ARG A 259 -15.37 -23.53 9.69
N VAL A 260 -14.38 -24.35 9.96
CA VAL A 260 -13.16 -23.92 10.64
C VAL A 260 -11.99 -24.20 9.70
N THR A 261 -11.19 -23.16 9.41
CA THR A 261 -9.94 -23.32 8.66
C THR A 261 -8.78 -22.84 9.50
N TYR A 262 -7.65 -23.49 9.39
CA TYR A 262 -6.43 -23.10 10.10
C TYR A 262 -5.21 -23.23 9.18
N SER A 263 -4.23 -22.39 9.45
CA SER A 263 -2.86 -22.54 8.96
C SER A 263 -1.89 -22.20 10.07
N ALA A 264 -0.86 -23.02 10.25
CA ALA A 264 0.23 -22.78 11.17
C ALA A 264 1.53 -23.06 10.45
N SER A 265 2.48 -22.15 10.49
CA SER A 265 3.77 -22.31 9.84
C SER A 265 4.91 -21.77 10.67
N ALA A 266 6.10 -22.31 10.44
CA ALA A 266 7.36 -21.83 10.95
C ALA A 266 8.15 -21.20 9.79
N ARG A 267 8.57 -19.96 9.98
CA ARG A 267 9.36 -19.17 9.03
C ARG A 267 10.83 -19.22 9.43
N TRP A 268 11.69 -19.38 8.44
CA TRP A 268 13.15 -19.37 8.59
C TRP A 268 13.78 -18.52 7.49
N ALA A 269 14.68 -17.61 7.86
CA ALA A 269 15.43 -16.75 6.97
C ALA A 269 16.94 -16.97 7.17
N PRO A 270 17.53 -18.03 6.58
CA PRO A 270 18.88 -18.49 6.92
C PRO A 270 19.98 -17.45 6.73
N PRO A 271 19.99 -16.61 5.68
CA PRO A 271 21.09 -15.66 5.48
C PRO A 271 21.16 -14.60 6.56
N LEU A 272 20.03 -14.23 7.15
CA LEU A 272 19.92 -13.10 8.09
C LEU A 272 20.14 -13.54 9.54
N THR A 273 19.64 -14.71 9.90
CA THR A 273 19.71 -15.20 11.27
C THR A 273 21.12 -15.63 11.72
N GLN A 274 22.04 -15.83 10.78
CA GLN A 274 23.42 -16.21 11.10
C GLN A 274 24.32 -15.01 11.44
N GLN A 275 23.91 -13.79 11.17
CA GLN A 275 24.78 -12.62 11.10
C GLN A 275 24.49 -11.57 12.18
N ILE A 276 23.26 -11.49 12.62
CA ILE A 276 22.84 -10.56 13.65
C ILE A 276 22.89 -11.29 14.99
N ALA A 277 23.34 -10.61 16.03
CA ALA A 277 23.37 -11.15 17.38
C ALA A 277 22.03 -11.81 17.75
N LEU A 278 22.01 -13.13 17.81
CA LEU A 278 20.80 -13.94 18.06
C LEU A 278 20.20 -13.75 19.47
N ARG A 279 20.82 -12.93 20.30
CA ARG A 279 20.32 -12.62 21.65
C ARG A 279 18.91 -12.04 21.67
N GLU A 280 18.44 -11.51 20.53
CA GLU A 280 17.16 -10.81 20.41
C GLU A 280 16.17 -11.49 19.44
N ALA A 281 16.56 -12.65 18.87
CA ALA A 281 15.76 -13.31 17.84
C ALA A 281 15.79 -14.83 17.95
N HIS A 282 14.67 -15.44 17.64
CA HIS A 282 14.57 -16.88 17.42
C HIS A 282 14.91 -17.23 15.98
N ARG A 283 15.41 -18.43 15.71
CA ARG A 283 15.68 -18.89 14.32
C ARG A 283 14.42 -19.22 13.54
N LEU A 284 13.37 -19.66 14.25
CA LEU A 284 12.09 -20.03 13.69
C LEU A 284 11.02 -19.10 14.23
N HIS A 285 10.22 -18.54 13.35
CA HIS A 285 9.18 -17.57 13.68
C HIS A 285 7.81 -18.13 13.35
N PRO A 286 6.87 -18.16 14.32
CA PRO A 286 5.53 -18.67 14.09
C PRO A 286 4.68 -17.72 13.25
N LEU A 287 3.81 -18.34 12.43
CA LEU A 287 2.72 -17.68 11.76
C LEU A 287 1.50 -18.58 11.88
N VAL A 288 0.43 -18.05 12.47
CA VAL A 288 -0.81 -18.79 12.73
C VAL A 288 -2.00 -17.97 12.25
N ASN A 289 -2.88 -18.62 11.50
CA ASN A 289 -4.16 -18.05 11.10
C ASN A 289 -5.26 -19.07 11.38
N VAL A 290 -6.34 -18.62 12.03
CA VAL A 290 -7.54 -19.43 12.29
C VAL A 290 -8.77 -18.64 11.86
N SER A 291 -9.60 -19.26 11.04
CA SER A 291 -10.90 -18.72 10.63
C SER A 291 -12.01 -19.65 11.08
N TYR A 292 -12.95 -19.09 11.79
CA TYR A 292 -14.20 -19.72 12.19
C TYR A 292 -15.35 -19.03 11.49
N GLN A 293 -16.27 -19.79 10.90
CA GLN A 293 -17.49 -19.30 10.26
C GLN A 293 -18.66 -20.18 10.64
N GLU A 294 -19.80 -19.59 10.99
CA GLU A 294 -21.03 -20.34 11.27
C GLU A 294 -22.26 -19.54 10.86
N VAL A 295 -23.30 -20.27 10.46
CA VAL A 295 -24.60 -19.74 10.05
C VAL A 295 -25.66 -20.25 11.01
N PHE A 296 -26.43 -19.33 11.55
CA PHE A 296 -27.46 -19.56 12.56
C PHE A 296 -28.86 -19.25 12.03
N ASP A 297 -29.83 -19.95 12.60
CA ASP A 297 -31.25 -19.67 12.46
C ASP A 297 -31.66 -18.81 13.65
N THR A 298 -32.11 -17.57 13.43
CA THR A 298 -32.44 -16.61 14.50
C THR A 298 -33.75 -15.91 14.23
N PHE A 299 -34.46 -15.56 15.29
CA PHE A 299 -35.73 -14.83 15.23
C PHE A 299 -36.74 -15.41 14.24
N GLY A 300 -36.83 -16.73 14.14
CA GLY A 300 -37.74 -17.46 13.24
C GLY A 300 -37.34 -17.49 11.78
N GLY A 301 -36.18 -16.97 11.42
CA GLY A 301 -35.58 -17.04 10.07
C GLY A 301 -34.65 -18.24 9.92
N GLU A 302 -34.59 -18.85 8.73
CA GLU A 302 -33.68 -19.92 8.40
C GLU A 302 -32.40 -19.37 7.81
N ARG A 303 -31.23 -19.81 8.31
CA ARG A 303 -29.90 -19.43 7.84
C ARG A 303 -29.74 -17.92 7.64
N ASN A 304 -30.19 -17.14 8.58
CA ASN A 304 -30.31 -15.69 8.42
C ASN A 304 -29.25 -14.87 9.15
N LEU A 305 -28.49 -15.47 10.08
CA LEU A 305 -27.33 -14.83 10.71
C LEU A 305 -26.07 -15.62 10.42
N GLY A 306 -25.14 -15.00 9.73
CA GLY A 306 -23.79 -15.52 9.52
C GLY A 306 -22.77 -14.77 10.36
N VAL A 307 -21.88 -15.49 11.02
CA VAL A 307 -20.77 -14.93 11.81
C VAL A 307 -19.46 -15.51 11.34
N ALA A 308 -18.47 -14.67 11.14
CA ALA A 308 -17.09 -15.06 10.82
C ALA A 308 -16.12 -14.37 11.79
N VAL A 309 -15.18 -15.17 12.32
CA VAL A 309 -14.07 -14.67 13.13
C VAL A 309 -12.78 -15.15 12.48
N ASN A 310 -11.90 -14.23 12.12
CA ASN A 310 -10.57 -14.52 11.61
C ASN A 310 -9.55 -13.99 12.61
N THR A 311 -8.61 -14.83 13.00
CA THR A 311 -7.50 -14.47 13.88
C THR A 311 -6.19 -14.74 13.17
N PHE A 312 -5.25 -13.81 13.30
CA PHE A 312 -3.94 -13.93 12.70
C PHE A 312 -2.88 -13.51 13.72
N TYR A 313 -1.81 -14.29 13.82
CA TYR A 313 -0.62 -13.94 14.57
C TYR A 313 0.62 -14.30 13.74
N SER A 314 1.58 -13.42 13.70
CA SER A 314 2.88 -13.69 13.10
C SER A 314 4.01 -13.03 13.86
N GLU A 315 5.14 -13.73 13.93
CA GLU A 315 6.43 -13.14 14.22
C GLU A 315 7.30 -13.20 12.97
N ASN A 316 8.09 -12.18 12.77
CA ASN A 316 9.05 -12.10 11.67
C ASN A 316 10.29 -11.40 12.16
N VAL A 317 11.45 -11.99 11.92
CA VAL A 317 12.72 -11.27 11.94
C VAL A 317 13.03 -10.92 10.50
N ALA A 318 12.99 -9.65 10.21
CA ALA A 318 13.42 -9.09 8.96
C ALA A 318 14.78 -8.44 9.16
N GLY A 319 15.58 -8.47 8.13
CA GLY A 319 16.86 -7.80 8.12
C GLY A 319 17.35 -7.65 6.70
N TYR A 320 18.34 -6.82 6.54
CA TYR A 320 18.99 -6.65 5.25
C TYR A 320 20.43 -6.21 5.43
N PHE A 321 21.21 -6.50 4.42
CA PHE A 321 22.53 -5.88 4.22
C PHE A 321 22.43 -4.90 3.06
N ARG A 322 22.91 -3.67 3.26
CA ARG A 322 22.90 -2.63 2.25
C ARG A 322 24.30 -2.06 2.04
N THR A 323 24.70 -1.92 0.79
CA THR A 323 25.86 -1.09 0.43
C THR A 323 25.38 0.22 -0.19
N LEU A 324 26.08 1.30 0.14
CA LEU A 324 25.86 2.63 -0.42
C LEU A 324 27.18 3.14 -1.01
N ARG A 325 27.07 3.85 -2.13
CA ARG A 325 28.23 4.45 -2.81
C ARG A 325 27.84 5.80 -3.37
N ASP A 326 28.79 6.73 -3.35
CA ASP A 326 28.65 7.97 -4.06
C ASP A 326 29.88 8.22 -4.93
N PHE A 327 29.61 8.57 -6.18
CA PHE A 327 30.61 8.83 -7.19
C PHE A 327 30.71 10.32 -7.43
N GLU A 328 31.75 10.77 -8.16
CA GLU A 328 31.76 12.12 -8.72
C GLU A 328 30.52 12.34 -9.62
N ASN A 329 30.10 13.58 -9.74
CA ASN A 329 28.86 13.95 -10.42
C ASN A 329 28.99 13.89 -11.96
N THR A 330 29.38 12.73 -12.52
CA THR A 330 29.63 12.56 -13.95
C THR A 330 29.00 11.26 -14.50
N THR A 331 28.73 11.21 -15.79
CA THR A 331 28.45 9.99 -16.54
C THR A 331 29.65 9.47 -17.29
N ALA A 332 30.79 10.19 -17.25
CA ALA A 332 32.05 9.75 -17.83
C ALA A 332 32.70 8.61 -17.04
N GLN A 333 33.56 7.86 -17.69
CA GLN A 333 34.36 6.79 -17.09
C GLN A 333 35.83 7.01 -17.36
N PRO A 334 36.71 6.69 -16.37
CA PRO A 334 36.41 6.22 -15.02
C PRO A 334 35.86 7.33 -14.13
N ALA A 335 34.95 6.99 -13.20
CA ALA A 335 34.50 7.87 -12.15
C ALA A 335 35.04 7.42 -10.80
N TYR A 336 35.59 8.33 -10.00
CA TYR A 336 36.05 7.99 -8.66
C TYR A 336 34.89 7.92 -7.67
N LEU A 337 35.04 7.03 -6.71
CA LEU A 337 34.11 6.88 -5.59
C LEU A 337 34.71 7.58 -4.37
N TRP A 338 34.00 8.51 -3.77
CA TRP A 338 34.48 9.26 -2.62
C TRP A 338 33.78 8.87 -1.30
N ASP A 339 32.72 8.10 -1.37
CA ASP A 339 31.89 7.69 -0.25
C ASP A 339 31.44 6.24 -0.40
N TYR A 340 31.73 5.42 0.60
CA TYR A 340 31.33 4.03 0.68
C TYR A 340 30.73 3.72 2.05
N GLY A 341 29.48 3.33 2.08
CA GLY A 341 28.78 2.94 3.28
C GLY A 341 28.24 1.51 3.20
N THR A 342 28.14 0.90 4.36
CA THR A 342 27.40 -0.34 4.57
C THR A 342 26.40 -0.14 5.68
N GLN A 343 25.31 -0.89 5.62
CA GLN A 343 24.30 -0.92 6.68
C GLN A 343 23.84 -2.34 6.89
N ASP A 344 23.96 -2.79 8.12
CA ASP A 344 23.31 -4.00 8.60
C ASP A 344 22.05 -3.59 9.36
N ALA A 345 20.93 -4.17 8.99
CA ALA A 345 19.66 -3.91 9.64
C ALA A 345 19.06 -5.19 10.22
N PHE A 346 18.42 -5.02 11.36
CA PHE A 346 17.69 -6.07 12.03
C PHE A 346 16.40 -5.50 12.60
N ASN A 347 15.29 -6.15 12.27
CA ASN A 347 13.97 -5.77 12.74
C ASN A 347 13.21 -7.01 13.24
N SER A 348 12.69 -6.94 14.46
CA SER A 348 11.76 -7.94 14.98
C SER A 348 10.35 -7.39 14.88
N ARG A 349 9.52 -8.02 14.06
CA ARG A 349 8.13 -7.61 13.82
C ARG A 349 7.17 -8.67 14.34
N LYS A 350 6.20 -8.20 15.16
CA LYS A 350 5.09 -9.01 15.67
C LYS A 350 3.79 -8.39 15.21
N GLN A 351 2.89 -9.20 14.70
CA GLN A 351 1.58 -8.76 14.25
C GLN A 351 0.50 -9.67 14.80
N ALA A 352 -0.54 -9.07 15.38
CA ALA A 352 -1.75 -9.75 15.81
C ALA A 352 -2.96 -9.04 15.19
N SER A 353 -3.86 -9.81 14.60
CA SER A 353 -5.07 -9.26 13.99
C SER A 353 -6.28 -10.11 14.32
N VAL A 354 -7.40 -9.45 14.53
CA VAL A 354 -8.72 -10.08 14.66
C VAL A 354 -9.69 -9.36 13.74
N ASN A 355 -10.42 -10.13 12.94
CA ASN A 355 -11.55 -9.62 12.16
C ASN A 355 -12.81 -10.38 12.59
N LEU A 356 -13.85 -9.63 12.92
CA LEU A 356 -15.19 -10.16 13.18
C LEU A 356 -16.14 -9.59 12.15
N LYS A 357 -16.83 -10.45 11.41
CA LYS A 357 -17.89 -10.08 10.47
C LYS A 357 -19.20 -10.78 10.84
N ALA A 358 -20.29 -10.04 10.82
CA ALA A 358 -21.64 -10.57 10.98
C ALA A 358 -22.55 -10.03 9.87
N ASP A 359 -23.19 -10.92 9.15
CA ASP A 359 -24.21 -10.60 8.17
C ASP A 359 -25.56 -11.13 8.67
N PHE A 360 -26.53 -10.25 8.83
CA PHE A 360 -27.86 -10.60 9.31
C PHE A 360 -28.92 -10.27 8.27
N ARG A 361 -29.59 -11.28 7.79
CA ARG A 361 -30.74 -11.16 6.89
C ARG A 361 -32.01 -10.94 7.71
N LEU A 362 -32.36 -9.69 7.96
CA LEU A 362 -33.53 -9.29 8.74
C LEU A 362 -34.82 -9.74 8.04
N SER A 363 -34.84 -9.69 6.70
CA SER A 363 -35.97 -10.15 5.89
C SER A 363 -35.46 -10.62 4.53
N ALA A 364 -36.37 -11.12 3.70
CA ALA A 364 -36.05 -11.45 2.32
C ALA A 364 -35.54 -10.22 1.51
N ALA A 365 -35.87 -8.99 1.95
CA ALA A 365 -35.52 -7.76 1.29
C ALA A 365 -34.34 -7.01 1.96
N THR A 366 -34.08 -7.25 3.25
CA THR A 366 -33.17 -6.43 4.04
C THR A 366 -32.03 -7.27 4.63
N LYS A 367 -30.81 -6.83 4.40
CA LYS A 367 -29.58 -7.39 5.00
C LYS A 367 -28.86 -6.30 5.78
N LEU A 368 -28.43 -6.63 6.98
CA LEU A 368 -27.52 -5.83 7.80
C LEU A 368 -26.16 -6.48 7.79
N SER A 369 -25.12 -5.70 7.75
CA SER A 369 -23.73 -6.16 7.84
C SER A 369 -22.97 -5.39 8.91
N PHE A 370 -22.16 -6.09 9.67
CA PHE A 370 -21.20 -5.53 10.61
C PHE A 370 -19.85 -6.13 10.33
N ASN A 371 -18.82 -5.30 10.25
CA ASN A 371 -17.45 -5.73 10.11
C ASN A 371 -16.56 -4.92 11.05
N THR A 372 -15.66 -5.60 11.78
CA THR A 372 -14.65 -4.92 12.58
C THR A 372 -13.29 -5.58 12.41
N ILE A 373 -12.26 -4.75 12.28
CA ILE A 373 -10.87 -5.18 12.19
C ILE A 373 -10.11 -4.54 13.36
N TYR A 374 -9.40 -5.36 14.11
CA TYR A 374 -8.38 -4.95 15.05
C TYR A 374 -7.04 -5.50 14.57
N ASN A 375 -6.08 -4.62 14.36
CA ASN A 375 -4.74 -4.99 13.95
C ASN A 375 -3.71 -4.26 14.83
N ASP A 376 -2.79 -5.03 15.40
CA ASP A 376 -1.70 -4.56 16.23
C ASP A 376 -0.39 -5.05 15.63
N ALA A 377 0.49 -4.12 15.23
CA ALA A 377 1.81 -4.42 14.70
C ALA A 377 2.86 -3.73 15.59
N ASN A 378 3.79 -4.51 16.10
CA ASN A 378 4.82 -4.06 17.03
C ASN A 378 6.20 -4.48 16.53
N GLU A 379 7.11 -3.52 16.44
CA GLU A 379 8.52 -3.70 16.12
C GLU A 379 9.35 -3.27 17.33
N PRO A 380 9.52 -4.13 18.33
CA PRO A 380 10.18 -3.77 19.60
C PRO A 380 11.65 -3.44 19.40
N TYR A 381 12.26 -3.95 18.35
CA TYR A 381 13.67 -3.72 18.03
C TYR A 381 13.81 -3.49 16.53
N ASN A 382 14.19 -2.27 16.18
CA ASN A 382 14.67 -1.96 14.84
C ASN A 382 16.06 -1.36 15.00
N ARG A 383 17.10 -2.13 14.65
CA ARG A 383 18.50 -1.77 14.80
C ARG A 383 19.19 -1.63 13.46
N LEU A 384 19.94 -0.56 13.34
CA LEU A 384 20.71 -0.24 12.17
C LEU A 384 22.16 0.00 12.58
N TYR A 385 23.08 -0.76 12.01
CA TYR A 385 24.51 -0.56 12.14
C TYR A 385 25.04 -0.04 10.82
N VAL A 386 25.42 1.23 10.80
CA VAL A 386 25.93 1.91 9.60
C VAL A 386 27.41 2.18 9.75
N THR A 387 28.21 1.73 8.79
CA THR A 387 29.61 2.11 8.69
C THR A 387 29.81 2.86 7.39
N ARG A 388 30.29 4.09 7.43
CA ARG A 388 30.49 4.95 6.26
C ARG A 388 31.90 5.49 6.22
N ALA A 389 32.67 5.14 5.19
CA ALA A 389 33.99 5.66 4.89
C ALA A 389 33.88 6.68 3.75
N PHE A 390 34.29 7.89 3.97
CA PHE A 390 34.19 8.95 2.97
C PHE A 390 35.30 9.99 3.08
N THR A 391 35.44 10.77 2.05
CA THR A 391 36.33 11.93 2.00
C THR A 391 35.60 13.10 1.34
N ASN A 392 36.27 14.23 1.13
CA ASN A 392 35.67 15.33 0.37
C ASN A 392 35.57 15.00 -1.13
N GLN A 393 34.54 15.52 -1.78
CA GLN A 393 34.30 15.36 -3.22
C GLN A 393 35.17 16.38 -4.03
N THR A 394 36.44 16.50 -3.68
CA THR A 394 37.36 17.36 -4.39
C THR A 394 38.06 16.56 -5.50
N ALA A 395 38.29 17.16 -6.66
CA ALA A 395 38.98 16.53 -7.76
C ALA A 395 40.30 15.89 -7.30
N PRO A 396 40.61 14.64 -7.67
CA PRO A 396 41.80 13.94 -7.26
C PRO A 396 43.08 14.68 -7.69
N ASN A 397 43.99 14.82 -6.75
CA ASN A 397 45.31 15.43 -7.00
C ASN A 397 46.43 14.61 -6.30
N ALA A 398 47.67 14.91 -6.61
CA ALA A 398 48.81 14.16 -6.09
C ALA A 398 49.09 14.34 -4.60
N THR A 399 48.56 15.39 -3.94
CA THR A 399 49.04 15.80 -2.61
C THR A 399 47.98 16.02 -1.56
N THR A 400 46.85 16.67 -1.87
CA THR A 400 45.92 17.20 -0.85
C THR A 400 44.50 16.62 -0.92
N SER A 401 44.06 16.16 -2.08
CA SER A 401 42.73 15.52 -2.16
C SER A 401 42.73 14.17 -1.44
N GLY A 402 41.59 13.80 -0.87
CA GLY A 402 41.41 12.49 -0.25
C GLY A 402 41.55 11.37 -1.28
N VAL A 403 40.83 11.46 -2.40
CA VAL A 403 40.98 10.48 -3.49
C VAL A 403 42.33 10.67 -4.23
N VAL A 404 43.07 9.59 -4.42
CA VAL A 404 44.35 9.57 -5.10
C VAL A 404 44.10 9.42 -6.62
N PRO A 405 44.89 10.12 -7.48
CA PRO A 405 44.87 9.88 -8.92
C PRO A 405 45.21 8.43 -9.29
N GLY A 406 44.74 7.95 -10.43
CA GLY A 406 44.94 6.56 -10.89
C GLY A 406 43.80 5.61 -10.46
N TYR A 407 42.69 6.15 -9.99
CA TYR A 407 41.46 5.37 -9.75
C TYR A 407 40.94 4.76 -11.06
N THR A 408 40.18 3.67 -10.92
CA THR A 408 39.52 3.00 -12.04
C THR A 408 38.02 2.92 -11.76
N ASN A 409 37.27 2.40 -12.70
CA ASN A 409 35.84 2.12 -12.44
C ASN A 409 35.61 1.14 -11.27
N ARG A 410 36.61 0.38 -10.85
CA ARG A 410 36.50 -0.69 -9.85
C ARG A 410 37.34 -0.48 -8.61
N ILE A 411 38.38 0.39 -8.67
CA ILE A 411 39.29 0.63 -7.55
C ILE A 411 39.34 2.13 -7.26
N THR A 412 39.12 2.48 -6.00
CA THR A 412 39.38 3.83 -5.49
C THR A 412 40.28 3.75 -4.28
N THR A 413 41.36 4.56 -4.28
CA THR A 413 42.28 4.70 -3.16
C THR A 413 42.10 6.07 -2.52
N VAL A 414 41.94 6.09 -1.19
CA VAL A 414 41.82 7.29 -0.39
C VAL A 414 42.99 7.37 0.60
N ARG A 415 43.71 8.51 0.61
CA ARG A 415 44.82 8.74 1.54
C ARG A 415 44.36 9.23 2.89
N PRO A 416 45.17 9.10 3.95
CA PRO A 416 44.82 9.52 5.31
C PRO A 416 45.01 11.05 5.49
N VAL A 417 44.02 11.81 5.04
CA VAL A 417 43.93 13.28 5.22
C VAL A 417 42.85 13.62 6.20
N ALA A 418 42.84 14.84 6.74
CA ALA A 418 41.85 15.29 7.73
C ALA A 418 40.38 15.12 7.27
N THR A 419 40.14 15.19 5.97
CA THR A 419 38.80 14.95 5.38
C THR A 419 38.46 13.48 5.15
N SER A 420 39.40 12.57 5.33
CA SER A 420 39.19 11.13 5.19
C SER A 420 38.80 10.54 6.52
N VAL A 421 37.53 10.12 6.63
CA VAL A 421 36.90 9.74 7.89
C VAL A 421 36.14 8.40 7.72
N ILE A 422 35.98 7.70 8.85
CA ILE A 422 35.02 6.60 8.95
C ILE A 422 34.08 6.91 10.11
N ASP A 423 32.79 6.90 9.80
CA ASP A 423 31.70 6.99 10.75
C ASP A 423 31.14 5.61 11.02
N VAL A 424 30.95 5.31 12.32
CA VAL A 424 30.22 4.13 12.77
C VAL A 424 29.03 4.62 13.57
N THR A 425 27.84 4.35 13.04
CA THR A 425 26.58 4.80 13.61
C THR A 425 25.73 3.61 13.99
N GLU A 426 25.23 3.59 15.21
CA GLU A 426 24.12 2.74 15.55
C GLU A 426 22.87 3.58 15.73
N THR A 427 21.76 3.06 15.22
CA THR A 427 20.41 3.56 15.48
C THR A 427 19.55 2.45 16.00
N MET A 428 18.88 2.67 17.11
CA MET A 428 17.85 1.80 17.62
C MET A 428 16.57 2.59 17.86
N PHE A 429 15.44 2.05 17.41
CA PHE A 429 14.11 2.57 17.73
C PHE A 429 13.12 1.40 17.83
N SER A 430 11.99 1.66 18.44
CA SER A 430 10.84 0.79 18.42
C SER A 430 9.70 1.43 17.66
N PHE A 431 8.83 0.63 17.11
CA PHE A 431 7.69 1.06 16.36
C PHE A 431 6.46 0.27 16.79
N PHE A 432 5.38 0.98 17.01
CA PHE A 432 4.10 0.40 17.38
C PHE A 432 3.01 0.99 16.50
N ASN A 433 2.12 0.14 16.01
CA ASN A 433 1.00 0.54 15.18
C ASN A 433 -0.25 -0.23 15.56
N ARG A 434 -1.32 0.48 15.90
CA ARG A 434 -2.62 -0.10 16.20
C ARG A 434 -3.69 0.50 15.32
N THR A 435 -4.33 -0.33 14.47
CA THR A 435 -5.44 0.06 13.62
C THR A 435 -6.71 -0.62 14.07
N ARG A 436 -7.80 0.14 14.15
CA ARG A 436 -9.16 -0.35 14.42
C ARG A 436 -10.09 0.17 13.37
N GLN A 437 -10.99 -0.69 12.91
CA GLN A 437 -12.04 -0.31 11.97
C GLN A 437 -13.37 -0.91 12.43
N PHE A 438 -14.41 -0.15 12.30
CA PHE A 438 -15.80 -0.55 12.49
C PHE A 438 -16.60 -0.12 11.27
N ASP A 439 -17.42 -1.01 10.76
CA ASP A 439 -18.22 -0.81 9.56
C ASP A 439 -19.60 -1.38 9.77
N LEU A 440 -20.62 -0.57 9.51
CA LEU A 440 -22.02 -0.94 9.58
C LEU A 440 -22.65 -0.69 8.22
N GLY A 441 -23.30 -1.70 7.65
CA GLY A 441 -23.97 -1.60 6.38
C GLY A 441 -25.43 -2.06 6.46
N VAL A 442 -26.26 -1.48 5.62
CA VAL A 442 -27.64 -1.93 5.35
C VAL A 442 -27.85 -1.96 3.85
N GLU A 443 -28.43 -3.03 3.36
CA GLU A 443 -28.88 -3.23 1.99
C GLU A 443 -30.38 -3.58 2.02
N HIS A 444 -31.17 -2.91 1.19
CA HIS A 444 -32.60 -3.17 1.07
C HIS A 444 -33.02 -3.17 -0.39
N THR A 445 -33.68 -4.24 -0.82
CA THR A 445 -34.21 -4.38 -2.17
C THR A 445 -35.70 -4.64 -2.13
N ALA A 446 -36.49 -3.70 -2.60
CA ALA A 446 -37.94 -3.80 -2.70
C ALA A 446 -38.41 -3.45 -4.10
N ASN A 447 -38.98 -4.43 -4.80
CA ASN A 447 -39.43 -4.28 -6.19
C ASN A 447 -38.28 -3.70 -7.09
N ARG A 448 -38.49 -2.49 -7.61
CA ARG A 448 -37.55 -1.79 -8.50
C ARG A 448 -36.55 -0.88 -7.76
N LEU A 449 -36.65 -0.82 -6.43
CA LEU A 449 -35.83 0.05 -5.60
C LEU A 449 -34.76 -0.75 -4.87
N GLU A 450 -33.53 -0.32 -4.97
CA GLU A 450 -32.41 -0.81 -4.18
C GLU A 450 -31.84 0.35 -3.36
N LEU A 451 -31.68 0.12 -2.07
CA LEU A 451 -31.09 1.08 -1.14
C LEU A 451 -29.88 0.44 -0.49
N ASP A 452 -28.79 1.16 -0.42
CA ASP A 452 -27.65 0.78 0.42
C ASP A 452 -27.14 1.98 1.22
N ALA A 453 -26.79 1.74 2.46
CA ALA A 453 -26.14 2.73 3.31
C ALA A 453 -25.05 2.07 4.14
N ASN A 454 -24.00 2.84 4.42
CA ASN A 454 -22.86 2.38 5.17
C ASN A 454 -22.31 3.50 6.05
N ALA A 455 -21.92 3.15 7.27
CA ALA A 455 -21.20 4.02 8.20
C ALA A 455 -19.92 3.31 8.65
N ALA A 456 -18.77 3.94 8.46
CA ALA A 456 -17.49 3.40 8.81
C ALA A 456 -16.70 4.36 9.71
N TYR A 457 -16.01 3.81 10.71
CA TYR A 457 -15.05 4.50 11.55
C TYR A 457 -13.74 3.73 11.57
N SER A 458 -12.65 4.39 11.21
CA SER A 458 -11.32 3.79 11.26
C SER A 458 -10.37 4.70 12.01
N THR A 459 -9.57 4.13 12.91
CA THR A 459 -8.54 4.87 13.65
C THR A 459 -7.24 4.10 13.67
N THR A 460 -6.15 4.84 13.55
CA THR A 460 -4.79 4.30 13.68
C THR A 460 -4.03 5.16 14.69
N HIS A 461 -3.49 4.52 15.70
CA HIS A 461 -2.49 5.08 16.59
C HIS A 461 -1.14 4.47 16.29
N ASN A 462 -0.16 5.31 16.04
CA ASN A 462 1.20 4.94 15.73
C ASN A 462 2.15 5.65 16.68
N ASN A 463 3.10 4.91 17.24
CA ASN A 463 4.19 5.48 18.03
C ASN A 463 5.53 4.99 17.48
N LEU A 464 6.47 5.91 17.30
CA LEU A 464 7.85 5.65 16.92
C LEU A 464 8.77 6.13 18.02
N GLY A 465 9.63 5.25 18.53
CA GLY A 465 10.64 5.60 19.52
C GLY A 465 10.28 5.29 20.96
N VAL A 466 9.22 4.50 21.21
CA VAL A 466 8.91 4.05 22.57
C VAL A 466 10.02 3.16 23.11
N GLY A 467 10.54 3.46 24.27
CA GLY A 467 11.52 2.65 24.97
C GLY A 467 12.94 3.21 24.93
N ASN A 468 13.92 2.32 25.03
CA ASN A 468 15.34 2.67 25.05
C ASN A 468 15.85 2.69 23.61
N GLY A 469 15.85 3.86 23.00
CA GLY A 469 16.30 3.98 21.62
C GLY A 469 17.02 5.28 21.37
N GLY A 470 18.05 5.26 20.54
CA GLY A 470 18.80 6.45 20.19
C GLY A 470 19.69 6.25 18.97
N THR A 471 20.25 7.34 18.51
CA THR A 471 21.24 7.36 17.43
C THR A 471 22.47 8.10 17.89
N LEU A 472 23.63 7.48 17.68
CA LEU A 472 24.93 8.10 17.89
C LEU A 472 25.92 7.66 16.82
N THR A 473 26.71 8.61 16.35
CA THR A 473 27.83 8.38 15.43
C THR A 473 29.14 8.51 16.20
N ASN A 474 30.04 7.52 16.00
CA ASN A 474 31.42 7.60 16.44
C ASN A 474 32.31 7.73 15.20
N ARG A 475 33.25 8.66 15.20
CA ARG A 475 34.08 9.03 14.06
C ARG A 475 35.55 8.82 14.34
N ILE A 476 36.26 8.28 13.37
CA ILE A 476 37.73 8.33 13.24
C ILE A 476 38.08 9.24 12.06
N THR A 477 39.10 10.08 12.23
CA THR A 477 39.56 11.05 11.23
C THR A 477 41.01 10.78 10.87
N GLY A 478 41.42 11.05 9.63
CA GLY A 478 42.80 10.84 9.20
C GLY A 478 43.14 9.39 8.93
N THR A 479 42.20 8.60 8.41
CA THR A 479 42.38 7.20 8.04
C THR A 479 42.27 7.03 6.53
N GLY A 480 43.21 6.33 5.90
CA GLY A 480 43.16 6.00 4.48
C GLY A 480 42.58 4.61 4.24
N TRP A 481 41.97 4.42 3.06
CA TRP A 481 41.37 3.16 2.67
C TRP A 481 41.40 2.92 1.16
N ILE A 482 41.27 1.65 0.77
CA ILE A 482 41.10 1.22 -0.60
C ILE A 482 39.80 0.46 -0.71
N LEU A 483 38.97 0.83 -1.67
CA LEU A 483 37.79 0.07 -2.06
C LEU A 483 38.08 -0.65 -3.38
N ASP A 484 38.11 -1.98 -3.34
CA ASP A 484 38.35 -2.84 -4.50
C ASP A 484 37.07 -3.63 -4.81
N ARG A 485 36.47 -3.33 -5.96
CA ARG A 485 35.26 -3.94 -6.52
C ARG A 485 35.55 -4.90 -7.67
N THR A 486 36.84 -5.26 -7.90
CA THR A 486 37.23 -6.12 -9.04
C THR A 486 36.62 -7.52 -8.96
N GLN A 487 36.48 -8.07 -7.75
CA GLN A 487 35.94 -9.41 -7.52
C GLN A 487 34.39 -9.40 -7.34
N SER A 488 33.84 -8.38 -6.71
CA SER A 488 32.40 -8.30 -6.43
C SER A 488 31.96 -6.86 -6.21
N ASP A 489 30.90 -6.45 -6.92
CA ASP A 489 30.20 -5.20 -6.62
C ASP A 489 29.27 -5.34 -5.40
N LEU A 490 28.76 -6.54 -5.12
CA LEU A 490 27.93 -6.78 -3.95
C LEU A 490 28.75 -6.75 -2.66
N TYR A 491 29.95 -7.33 -2.68
CA TYR A 491 30.83 -7.48 -1.54
C TYR A 491 32.24 -6.99 -1.90
N PRO A 492 32.44 -5.66 -2.08
CA PRO A 492 33.74 -5.11 -2.41
C PRO A 492 34.73 -5.34 -1.26
N ARG A 493 36.01 -5.52 -1.54
CA ARG A 493 37.02 -5.56 -0.51
C ARG A 493 37.33 -4.16 0.00
N PHE A 494 37.40 -4.02 1.32
CA PHE A 494 37.79 -2.76 1.96
C PHE A 494 39.09 -2.96 2.73
N LEU A 495 40.15 -2.26 2.31
CA LEU A 495 41.51 -2.43 2.79
C LEU A 495 42.05 -1.14 3.41
N PRO A 496 42.90 -1.22 4.45
CA PRO A 496 43.57 -0.04 5.01
C PRO A 496 44.59 0.57 4.03
N ASN A 497 44.72 1.89 4.06
CA ASN A 497 45.70 2.63 3.28
C ASN A 497 46.44 3.70 4.14
N GLY A 498 46.93 3.30 5.31
CA GLY A 498 47.64 4.17 6.24
C GLY A 498 46.81 5.13 7.07
N GLY A 499 47.45 5.93 7.90
CA GLY A 499 46.85 6.79 8.88
C GLY A 499 46.47 6.06 10.17
N LEU A 500 45.42 6.56 10.89
CA LEU A 500 44.98 5.93 12.11
C LEU A 500 44.33 4.57 11.82
N ASP A 501 44.58 3.59 12.65
CA ASP A 501 44.03 2.25 12.54
C ASP A 501 42.51 2.30 12.89
N PHE A 502 41.69 2.05 11.89
CA PHE A 502 40.23 2.07 12.02
C PHE A 502 39.66 0.80 12.70
N THR A 503 40.49 -0.19 13.00
CA THR A 503 40.07 -1.38 13.78
C THR A 503 40.15 -1.14 15.28
N ASN A 504 40.90 -0.13 15.72
CA ASN A 504 41.11 0.21 17.12
C ASN A 504 40.01 1.17 17.63
N PRO A 505 39.13 0.73 18.55
CA PRO A 505 38.04 1.55 19.08
C PRO A 505 38.51 2.82 19.80
N ALA A 506 39.74 2.82 20.35
CA ALA A 506 40.32 3.99 21.02
C ALA A 506 40.56 5.17 20.10
N ASN A 507 40.57 4.98 18.78
CA ASN A 507 40.72 6.04 17.79
C ASN A 507 39.42 6.76 17.42
N TYR A 508 38.28 6.29 17.92
CA TYR A 508 36.96 6.85 17.63
C TYR A 508 36.52 7.83 18.73
N ARG A 509 35.77 8.84 18.32
CA ARG A 509 35.13 9.81 19.22
C ARG A 509 33.67 10.01 18.83
N PRO A 510 32.77 10.23 19.80
CA PRO A 510 31.42 10.68 19.48
C PRO A 510 31.45 11.92 18.60
N ASN A 511 30.67 11.89 17.51
CA ASN A 511 30.58 12.96 16.54
C ASN A 511 29.12 13.37 16.36
N GLY A 512 28.85 14.67 16.54
CA GLY A 512 27.49 15.19 16.53
C GLY A 512 26.77 14.95 17.86
N PHE A 513 25.52 14.54 17.78
CA PHE A 513 24.66 14.39 18.93
C PHE A 513 24.21 12.94 19.16
N LEU A 514 24.13 12.54 20.41
CA LEU A 514 23.28 11.44 20.83
C LEU A 514 21.84 11.94 20.75
N THR A 515 20.99 11.30 19.93
CA THR A 515 19.62 11.76 19.70
C THR A 515 18.60 10.71 20.11
N THR A 516 17.46 11.15 20.64
CA THR A 516 16.27 10.34 20.84
C THR A 516 15.08 10.97 20.14
N ARG A 517 14.10 10.15 19.82
CA ARG A 517 12.86 10.57 19.20
C ARG A 517 11.67 9.80 19.77
N ASN A 518 10.58 10.50 19.98
CA ASN A 518 9.30 9.91 20.38
C ASN A 518 8.18 10.62 19.61
N ASP A 519 7.60 9.92 18.65
CA ASP A 519 6.52 10.44 17.80
C ASP A 519 5.24 9.67 18.09
N ASP A 520 4.20 10.38 18.48
CA ASP A 520 2.82 9.89 18.51
C ASP A 520 2.07 10.43 17.30
N ARG A 521 1.38 9.56 16.59
CA ARG A 521 0.59 9.91 15.41
C ARG A 521 -0.76 9.26 15.50
N ASP A 522 -1.80 10.07 15.42
CA ASP A 522 -3.18 9.64 15.44
C ASP A 522 -3.83 9.99 14.10
N VAL A 523 -4.52 9.03 13.52
CA VAL A 523 -5.32 9.21 12.30
C VAL A 523 -6.69 8.64 12.55
N GLU A 524 -7.72 9.42 12.28
CA GLU A 524 -9.12 9.01 12.35
C GLU A 524 -9.81 9.27 11.01
N ILE A 525 -10.62 8.34 10.57
CA ILE A 525 -11.48 8.48 9.38
C ILE A 525 -12.90 8.10 9.76
N LYS A 526 -13.83 9.00 9.52
CA LYS A 526 -15.28 8.77 9.63
C LYS A 526 -15.89 8.87 8.25
N THR A 527 -16.70 7.92 7.86
CA THR A 527 -17.37 7.91 6.56
C THR A 527 -18.82 7.51 6.73
N VAL A 528 -19.71 8.25 6.08
CA VAL A 528 -21.13 7.89 5.93
C VAL A 528 -21.46 8.02 4.46
N ARG A 529 -22.07 7.00 3.89
CA ARG A 529 -22.54 7.01 2.51
C ARG A 529 -23.91 6.36 2.39
N GLY A 530 -24.71 6.82 1.42
CA GLY A 530 -25.98 6.22 1.09
C GLY A 530 -26.26 6.31 -0.39
N ASN A 531 -26.87 5.28 -0.95
CA ASN A 531 -27.16 5.17 -2.36
C ASN A 531 -28.60 4.68 -2.56
N VAL A 532 -29.21 5.16 -3.62
CA VAL A 532 -30.53 4.76 -4.12
C VAL A 532 -30.37 4.38 -5.58
N ARG A 533 -30.81 3.18 -5.95
CA ARG A 533 -30.89 2.72 -7.33
C ARG A 533 -32.32 2.34 -7.65
N TYR A 534 -32.84 2.87 -8.75
CA TYR A 534 -34.22 2.65 -9.18
C TYR A 534 -34.25 2.16 -10.62
N GLN A 535 -34.92 1.04 -10.87
CA GLN A 535 -35.16 0.51 -12.20
C GLN A 535 -36.38 1.19 -12.81
N LEU A 536 -36.20 1.85 -13.94
CA LEU A 536 -37.28 2.52 -14.65
C LEU A 536 -38.33 1.52 -15.16
N PRO A 537 -39.62 1.87 -15.13
CA PRO A 537 -40.72 1.02 -15.60
C PRO A 537 -40.92 1.12 -17.14
N ILE A 538 -39.85 0.84 -17.90
CA ILE A 538 -39.82 0.85 -19.36
C ILE A 538 -39.34 -0.50 -19.87
N GLU A 539 -39.54 -0.81 -21.17
CA GLU A 539 -39.14 -2.10 -21.77
C GLU A 539 -37.63 -2.33 -21.74
N ALA A 540 -36.84 -1.25 -21.88
CA ALA A 540 -35.39 -1.32 -21.75
C ALA A 540 -34.96 -1.42 -20.29
N THR A 541 -33.94 -2.21 -19.98
CA THR A 541 -33.36 -2.28 -18.64
C THR A 541 -32.54 -1.01 -18.36
N VAL A 542 -33.15 -0.01 -17.74
CA VAL A 542 -32.52 1.25 -17.37
C VAL A 542 -32.64 1.46 -15.87
N PHE A 543 -31.52 1.79 -15.25
CA PHE A 543 -31.41 2.15 -13.84
C PHE A 543 -30.95 3.60 -13.69
N LEU A 544 -31.55 4.30 -12.76
CA LEU A 544 -31.05 5.56 -12.24
C LEU A 544 -30.48 5.30 -10.84
N LYS A 545 -29.27 5.80 -10.59
CA LYS A 545 -28.62 5.70 -9.30
C LYS A 545 -28.16 7.07 -8.82
N THR A 546 -28.44 7.39 -7.57
CA THR A 546 -27.97 8.62 -6.93
C THR A 546 -27.52 8.31 -5.50
N GLY A 547 -26.70 9.17 -4.94
CA GLY A 547 -26.25 9.00 -3.58
C GLY A 547 -25.31 10.10 -3.12
N GLY A 548 -24.90 9.96 -1.85
CA GLY A 548 -23.97 10.90 -1.23
C GLY A 548 -22.96 10.21 -0.31
N GLU A 549 -21.89 10.90 -0.06
CA GLU A 549 -20.82 10.53 0.87
C GLU A 549 -20.41 11.75 1.68
N TRP A 550 -20.32 11.58 2.99
CA TRP A 550 -19.61 12.48 3.87
C TRP A 550 -18.44 11.73 4.50
N ARG A 551 -17.27 12.37 4.51
CA ARG A 551 -16.06 11.81 5.10
C ARG A 551 -15.29 12.89 5.83
N GLU A 552 -14.85 12.61 7.04
CA GLU A 552 -13.91 13.42 7.81
C GLU A 552 -12.65 12.60 8.08
N GLN A 553 -11.51 13.13 7.75
CA GLN A 553 -10.20 12.57 8.09
C GLN A 553 -9.45 13.56 8.97
N PHE A 554 -9.14 13.15 10.17
CA PHE A 554 -8.29 13.88 11.11
C PHE A 554 -6.93 13.20 11.22
N ALA A 555 -5.86 13.97 11.19
CA ALA A 555 -4.51 13.48 11.46
C ALA A 555 -3.78 14.46 12.38
N LYS A 556 -3.15 13.92 13.42
CA LYS A 556 -2.35 14.65 14.39
C LYS A 556 -0.99 13.99 14.55
N VAL A 557 0.04 14.81 14.65
CA VAL A 557 1.40 14.37 14.99
C VAL A 557 1.84 15.14 16.23
N LEU A 558 2.44 14.41 17.15
CA LEU A 558 3.16 14.92 18.30
C LEU A 558 4.54 14.28 18.30
N SER A 559 5.56 15.04 17.88
CA SER A 559 6.95 14.58 17.84
C SER A 559 7.75 15.29 18.90
N ARG A 560 8.43 14.52 19.72
CA ARG A 560 9.35 15.00 20.75
C ARG A 560 10.73 14.45 20.45
N GLN A 561 11.70 15.32 20.27
CA GLN A 561 13.08 14.94 20.00
C GLN A 561 13.99 15.57 21.04
N ARG A 562 15.02 14.85 21.44
CA ARG A 562 16.05 15.34 22.36
C ARG A 562 17.41 15.02 21.76
N ARG A 563 18.39 15.86 22.05
CA ARG A 563 19.78 15.64 21.64
C ARG A 563 20.76 16.12 22.71
N TRP A 564 21.90 15.43 22.77
CA TRP A 564 22.96 15.72 23.75
C TRP A 564 24.31 15.69 23.04
N SER A 565 25.17 16.65 23.37
CA SER A 565 26.57 16.63 22.99
C SER A 565 27.42 15.91 24.03
N TYR A 566 28.40 15.12 23.57
CA TYR A 566 29.33 14.42 24.44
C TYR A 566 30.35 15.43 25.03
N THR A 567 30.54 15.41 26.35
CA THR A 567 31.46 16.28 27.08
C THR A 567 32.75 15.55 27.51
N GLY A 568 32.80 14.22 27.38
CA GLY A 568 33.97 13.45 27.71
C GLY A 568 35.10 13.55 26.65
N THR A 569 36.29 13.16 27.05
CA THR A 569 37.50 13.19 26.19
C THR A 569 37.90 11.81 25.67
N THR A 570 37.32 10.74 26.19
CA THR A 570 37.68 9.35 25.88
C THR A 570 36.76 8.75 24.82
N ALA A 571 37.22 7.72 24.16
CA ALA A 571 36.37 6.88 23.31
C ALA A 571 35.28 6.20 24.15
N LEU A 572 34.12 5.96 23.55
CA LEU A 572 33.11 5.11 24.15
C LEU A 572 33.52 3.63 24.01
N PRO A 573 33.04 2.75 24.90
CA PRO A 573 33.31 1.32 24.79
C PRO A 573 32.66 0.75 23.54
N ALA A 574 33.41 -0.08 22.79
CA ALA A 574 32.88 -0.88 21.69
C ALA A 574 32.29 -2.19 22.20
N ASP A 575 31.26 -2.68 21.53
CA ASP A 575 30.67 -3.98 21.78
C ASP A 575 31.25 -5.02 20.80
N ALA A 576 32.18 -5.84 21.28
CA ALA A 576 32.81 -6.89 20.49
C ALA A 576 31.87 -8.07 20.14
N SER A 577 30.69 -8.13 20.75
CA SER A 577 29.68 -9.17 20.45
C SER A 577 28.89 -8.88 19.17
N ILE A 578 28.89 -7.63 18.71
CA ILE A 578 28.18 -7.23 17.49
C ILE A 578 28.96 -7.72 16.28
N ARG A 579 28.32 -8.56 15.49
CA ARG A 579 28.85 -9.08 14.23
C ARG A 579 28.04 -8.51 13.09
N THR A 580 28.70 -7.74 12.23
CA THR A 580 28.09 -7.19 11.03
C THR A 580 28.40 -8.07 9.82
N TRP A 581 27.50 -8.07 8.87
CA TRP A 581 27.73 -8.69 7.56
C TRP A 581 28.92 -8.07 6.83
N ASP A 582 29.10 -6.77 7.00
CA ASP A 582 30.20 -6.02 6.44
C ASP A 582 31.57 -6.61 6.82
N ALA A 583 31.80 -6.87 8.09
CA ALA A 583 33.04 -7.48 8.58
C ALA A 583 33.32 -8.84 7.95
N GLN A 584 32.27 -9.65 7.75
CA GLN A 584 32.41 -11.00 7.20
C GLN A 584 32.58 -11.02 5.67
N LYS A 585 31.95 -10.08 4.94
CA LYS A 585 31.89 -10.12 3.49
C LYS A 585 32.86 -9.16 2.79
N THR A 586 33.14 -8.01 3.39
CA THR A 586 34.03 -7.00 2.83
C THR A 586 35.40 -6.97 3.48
N GLY A 587 35.54 -7.63 4.63
CA GLY A 587 36.80 -7.65 5.43
C GLY A 587 37.00 -6.36 6.24
N ARG A 588 36.06 -5.42 6.26
CA ARG A 588 36.14 -4.19 7.05
C ARG A 588 35.85 -4.46 8.52
N GLN A 589 36.86 -4.45 9.35
CA GLN A 589 36.74 -4.76 10.79
C GLN A 589 36.65 -3.48 11.65
N THR A 590 35.67 -2.63 11.37
CA THR A 590 35.43 -1.47 12.21
C THR A 590 34.75 -1.88 13.52
N PRO A 591 35.10 -1.27 14.67
CA PRO A 591 34.41 -1.51 15.92
C PRO A 591 32.95 -1.06 15.80
N GLN A 592 32.05 -1.71 16.56
CA GLN A 592 30.65 -1.32 16.67
C GLN A 592 30.41 -0.76 18.08
N PHE A 593 29.58 0.27 18.16
CA PHE A 593 29.28 0.96 19.42
C PHE A 593 27.76 0.87 19.65
N GLU A 594 27.36 0.46 20.83
CA GLU A 594 25.94 0.29 21.16
C GLU A 594 25.35 1.58 21.74
N SER A 595 24.72 2.41 20.91
CA SER A 595 24.07 3.63 21.37
C SER A 595 22.81 3.37 22.20
N ALA A 596 22.14 2.23 22.01
CA ALA A 596 20.98 1.86 22.81
C ALA A 596 21.31 1.68 24.29
N SER A 597 22.53 1.24 24.63
CA SER A 597 22.96 1.12 26.02
C SER A 597 23.26 2.46 26.71
N LEU A 598 23.40 3.53 25.93
CA LEU A 598 23.67 4.88 26.43
C LEU A 598 22.40 5.62 26.85
N ILE A 599 21.24 5.12 26.49
CA ILE A 599 19.93 5.75 26.76
C ILE A 599 19.06 4.80 27.59
N LYS A 600 18.40 5.36 28.59
CA LYS A 600 17.35 4.70 29.36
C LYS A 600 16.20 5.67 29.60
N GLY A 601 15.00 5.30 29.15
CA GLY A 601 13.82 6.15 29.34
C GLY A 601 13.97 7.56 28.76
N GLU A 602 14.47 7.69 27.55
CA GLU A 602 14.71 8.95 26.84
C GLU A 602 15.80 9.87 27.44
N VAL A 603 16.63 9.38 28.35
CA VAL A 603 17.74 10.14 28.96
C VAL A 603 19.04 9.35 28.94
N PRO A 604 20.22 10.01 28.86
CA PRO A 604 21.50 9.32 28.97
C PRO A 604 21.68 8.60 30.31
N VAL A 605 22.26 7.41 30.29
CA VAL A 605 22.53 6.60 31.47
C VAL A 605 23.58 7.26 32.37
N THR A 606 24.53 7.99 31.81
CA THR A 606 25.54 8.79 32.53
C THR A 606 25.40 10.25 32.19
N PRO A 607 24.42 10.97 32.81
CA PRO A 607 24.10 12.35 32.44
C PRO A 607 25.28 13.33 32.51
N SER A 608 26.26 13.08 33.40
CA SER A 608 27.45 13.92 33.57
C SER A 608 28.38 13.97 32.36
N LEU A 609 28.26 13.02 31.43
CA LEU A 609 29.03 12.99 30.19
C LEU A 609 28.32 13.63 28.99
N TRP A 610 27.12 14.16 29.22
CA TRP A 610 26.26 14.64 28.13
C TRP A 610 25.63 15.99 28.50
N ASN A 611 25.71 16.92 27.57
CA ASN A 611 25.06 18.23 27.70
C ASN A 611 23.83 18.26 26.80
N GLU A 612 22.63 18.43 27.41
CA GLU A 612 21.37 18.49 26.65
C GLU A 612 21.20 19.82 25.94
N ASP A 613 20.83 19.79 24.66
CA ASP A 613 20.39 20.97 23.93
C ASP A 613 18.92 21.27 24.26
N LEU A 614 18.72 22.11 25.26
CA LEU A 614 17.40 22.50 25.76
C LEU A 614 16.62 23.37 24.77
N TYR A 615 17.34 24.16 23.94
CA TYR A 615 16.68 24.92 22.87
C TYR A 615 16.05 23.99 21.84
N PHE A 616 16.81 23.01 21.33
CA PHE A 616 16.34 22.01 20.40
C PHE A 616 15.16 21.20 20.96
N LYS A 617 15.26 20.75 22.22
CA LYS A 617 14.17 20.05 22.89
C LYS A 617 12.88 20.88 22.93
N SER A 618 12.96 22.14 23.32
CA SER A 618 11.82 23.05 23.41
C SER A 618 11.26 23.40 22.03
N GLN A 619 12.12 23.67 21.06
CA GLN A 619 11.77 23.95 19.68
C GLN A 619 11.00 22.77 19.04
N THR A 620 11.50 21.53 19.20
CA THR A 620 10.86 20.36 18.62
C THR A 620 9.51 20.04 19.24
N GLY A 621 9.28 20.46 20.49
CA GLY A 621 7.97 20.43 21.12
C GLY A 621 6.92 21.27 20.37
N PHE A 622 7.33 22.42 19.81
CA PHE A 622 6.48 23.24 18.95
C PHE A 622 6.37 22.66 17.54
N THR A 623 7.49 22.57 16.83
CA THR A 623 7.50 22.20 15.40
C THR A 623 7.02 20.77 15.13
N GLY A 624 7.21 19.88 16.10
CA GLY A 624 6.74 18.50 16.04
C GLY A 624 5.25 18.32 16.32
N THR A 625 4.54 19.38 16.76
CA THR A 625 3.13 19.29 17.13
C THR A 625 2.26 20.00 16.10
N ASN A 626 1.45 19.24 15.37
CA ASN A 626 0.59 19.77 14.34
C ASN A 626 -0.59 18.85 14.05
N ALA A 627 -1.62 19.37 13.39
CA ALA A 627 -2.76 18.57 12.99
C ALA A 627 -3.41 19.11 11.71
N VAL A 628 -4.14 18.25 11.03
CA VAL A 628 -4.94 18.59 9.86
C VAL A 628 -6.24 17.80 9.87
N THR A 629 -7.32 18.46 9.54
CA THR A 629 -8.63 17.88 9.28
C THR A 629 -8.99 18.11 7.82
N GLU A 630 -9.43 17.07 7.14
CA GLU A 630 -9.98 17.14 5.79
C GLU A 630 -11.41 16.60 5.81
N THR A 631 -12.38 17.42 5.38
CA THR A 631 -13.76 17.03 5.24
C THR A 631 -14.14 16.99 3.78
N VAL A 632 -14.73 15.89 3.34
CA VAL A 632 -15.22 15.68 1.97
C VAL A 632 -16.72 15.44 2.00
N THR A 633 -17.44 16.28 1.26
CA THR A 633 -18.87 16.09 1.01
C THR A 633 -19.08 15.87 -0.48
N ALA A 634 -19.71 14.76 -0.84
CA ALA A 634 -19.90 14.39 -2.23
C ALA A 634 -21.33 13.94 -2.51
N GLY A 635 -21.79 14.22 -3.72
CA GLY A 635 -23.04 13.73 -4.27
C GLY A 635 -22.88 13.33 -5.73
N TYR A 636 -23.69 12.40 -6.19
CA TYR A 636 -23.64 11.97 -7.58
C TYR A 636 -25.02 11.59 -8.13
N VAL A 637 -25.09 11.59 -9.46
CA VAL A 637 -26.20 11.00 -10.22
C VAL A 637 -25.62 10.22 -11.38
N MET A 638 -26.16 9.04 -11.68
CA MET A 638 -25.77 8.22 -12.82
C MET A 638 -26.96 7.45 -13.38
N ALA A 639 -26.84 7.15 -14.67
CA ALA A 639 -27.76 6.28 -15.40
C ALA A 639 -26.98 5.07 -15.94
N GLN A 640 -27.62 3.93 -15.89
CA GLN A 640 -27.10 2.66 -16.45
C GLN A 640 -28.19 2.04 -17.31
N ALA A 641 -27.83 1.68 -18.54
CA ALA A 641 -28.76 1.03 -19.46
C ALA A 641 -28.13 -0.24 -20.04
N LYS A 642 -28.95 -1.27 -20.24
CA LYS A 642 -28.56 -2.45 -21.01
C LYS A 642 -29.56 -2.69 -22.13
N LEU A 643 -29.07 -2.62 -23.37
CA LEU A 643 -29.83 -2.77 -24.61
C LEU A 643 -29.25 -3.96 -25.39
N GLY A 644 -29.84 -5.12 -25.21
CA GLY A 644 -29.34 -6.37 -25.78
C GLY A 644 -27.89 -6.66 -25.34
N TRP A 645 -26.97 -6.62 -26.27
CA TRP A 645 -25.55 -6.88 -26.04
C TRP A 645 -24.72 -5.64 -25.69
N THR A 646 -25.36 -4.47 -25.65
CA THR A 646 -24.71 -3.19 -25.33
C THR A 646 -25.11 -2.71 -23.95
N GLY A 647 -24.13 -2.41 -23.12
CA GLY A 647 -24.32 -1.76 -21.82
C GLY A 647 -23.74 -0.34 -21.84
N PHE A 648 -24.44 0.59 -21.26
CA PHE A 648 -24.02 1.98 -21.16
C PHE A 648 -24.18 2.50 -19.72
N LEU A 649 -23.16 3.20 -19.22
CA LEU A 649 -23.17 3.84 -17.91
C LEU A 649 -22.62 5.26 -18.07
N THR A 650 -23.33 6.26 -17.55
CA THR A 650 -22.86 7.64 -17.53
C THR A 650 -23.37 8.38 -16.29
N GLY A 651 -22.66 9.42 -15.91
CA GLY A 651 -23.08 10.27 -14.80
C GLY A 651 -22.01 11.25 -14.38
N VAL A 652 -22.30 11.96 -13.29
CA VAL A 652 -21.42 12.95 -12.70
C VAL A 652 -21.41 12.84 -11.19
N ARG A 653 -20.23 13.00 -10.61
CA ARG A 653 -19.99 13.17 -9.17
C ARG A 653 -19.47 14.57 -8.91
N MET A 654 -19.94 15.22 -7.85
CA MET A 654 -19.37 16.44 -7.29
C MET A 654 -18.77 16.14 -5.93
N GLU A 655 -17.57 16.67 -5.69
CA GLU A 655 -16.91 16.62 -4.38
C GLU A 655 -16.48 18.01 -3.94
N LYS A 656 -16.92 18.42 -2.73
CA LYS A 656 -16.38 19.54 -1.98
C LYS A 656 -15.38 19.02 -0.96
N THR A 657 -14.18 19.58 -0.94
CA THR A 657 -13.15 19.27 0.05
C THR A 657 -12.87 20.53 0.85
N GLU A 658 -12.89 20.41 2.16
CA GLU A 658 -12.57 21.46 3.11
C GLU A 658 -11.39 20.98 3.97
N THR A 659 -10.40 21.85 4.19
CA THR A 659 -9.21 21.54 4.99
C THR A 659 -9.08 22.57 6.10
N ASP A 660 -8.74 22.10 7.29
CA ASP A 660 -8.39 22.93 8.45
C ASP A 660 -7.09 22.35 9.04
N SER A 661 -6.05 23.15 9.13
CA SER A 661 -4.74 22.72 9.59
C SER A 661 -4.10 23.75 10.51
N TRP A 662 -3.27 23.26 11.42
CA TRP A 662 -2.48 24.13 12.25
C TRP A 662 -1.09 23.55 12.52
N GLY A 663 -0.14 24.46 12.72
CA GLY A 663 1.24 24.14 13.04
C GLY A 663 1.96 25.37 13.58
N TRP A 664 3.25 25.22 13.78
CA TRP A 664 4.10 26.28 14.34
C TRP A 664 5.17 26.64 13.32
N VAL A 665 5.36 27.94 13.13
CA VAL A 665 6.46 28.49 12.33
C VAL A 665 7.33 29.33 13.22
N ARG A 666 8.63 29.40 12.91
CA ARG A 666 9.57 30.19 13.68
C ARG A 666 9.36 31.70 13.44
N ALA A 667 9.61 32.51 14.45
CA ALA A 667 9.68 33.96 14.29
C ALA A 667 10.69 34.33 13.20
N ARG A 668 10.38 35.36 12.38
CA ARG A 668 11.26 35.78 11.29
C ARG A 668 12.53 36.53 11.77
N VAL A 669 12.49 37.00 13.02
CA VAL A 669 13.69 37.48 13.71
C VAL A 669 13.83 36.61 14.95
N PRO A 670 14.45 35.43 14.84
CA PRO A 670 14.58 34.51 15.96
C PRO A 670 15.56 35.03 17.01
N SER A 671 15.49 34.44 18.20
CA SER A 671 16.42 34.75 19.29
C SER A 671 17.88 34.50 18.84
N PRO A 672 18.80 35.42 19.11
CA PRO A 672 20.22 35.24 18.79
C PRO A 672 20.81 33.99 19.45
N ALA A 673 21.85 33.41 18.86
CA ALA A 673 22.52 32.21 19.37
C ALA A 673 23.00 32.35 20.83
N ALA A 674 23.46 33.51 21.22
CA ALA A 674 23.85 33.82 22.63
C ALA A 674 22.67 33.66 23.60
N LEU A 675 21.46 34.05 23.18
CA LEU A 675 20.26 33.94 24.00
C LEU A 675 19.73 32.49 24.00
N GLN A 676 19.87 31.77 22.87
CA GLN A 676 19.55 30.34 22.82
C GLN A 676 20.44 29.52 23.77
N GLN A 677 21.66 29.95 24.02
CA GLN A 677 22.57 29.32 24.98
C GLN A 677 22.27 29.73 26.44
N SER A 678 22.05 31.04 26.72
CA SER A 678 21.86 31.52 28.08
C SER A 678 20.46 31.31 28.65
N ASP A 679 19.43 31.33 27.81
CA ASP A 679 18.02 31.11 28.17
C ASP A 679 17.34 30.26 27.07
N PRO A 680 17.72 28.99 26.92
CA PRO A 680 17.28 28.15 25.77
C PRO A 680 15.77 27.94 25.71
N VAL A 681 15.13 27.74 26.87
CA VAL A 681 13.67 27.51 26.93
C VAL A 681 12.91 28.80 26.65
N GLY A 682 13.33 29.91 27.22
CA GLY A 682 12.75 31.23 26.98
C GLY A 682 12.95 31.67 25.53
N ALA A 683 14.13 31.42 24.94
CA ALA A 683 14.42 31.73 23.55
C ALA A 683 13.50 30.94 22.64
N ALA A 684 13.35 29.61 22.81
CA ALA A 684 12.42 28.79 22.04
C ALA A 684 10.97 29.25 22.21
N THR A 685 10.56 29.63 23.40
CA THR A 685 9.21 30.15 23.68
C THR A 685 8.96 31.46 22.92
N ARG A 686 9.91 32.40 22.93
CA ARG A 686 9.82 33.62 22.13
C ARG A 686 9.76 33.39 20.65
N ASP A 687 10.54 32.43 20.17
CA ASP A 687 10.61 32.09 18.74
C ASP A 687 9.35 31.43 18.21
N TYR A 688 8.62 30.69 19.02
CA TYR A 688 7.53 29.84 18.54
C TYR A 688 6.15 30.10 19.17
N ALA A 689 6.04 30.36 20.48
CA ALA A 689 4.75 30.34 21.19
C ALA A 689 3.70 31.28 20.61
N GLY A 690 4.10 32.49 20.13
CA GLY A 690 3.23 33.46 19.46
C GLY A 690 2.99 33.17 17.96
N ASN A 691 3.62 32.14 17.38
CA ASN A 691 3.66 31.91 15.95
C ASN A 691 2.91 30.61 15.53
N ARG A 692 1.90 30.22 16.28
CA ARG A 692 0.95 29.20 15.82
C ARG A 692 0.15 29.77 14.65
N ARG A 693 0.09 29.02 13.54
CA ARG A 693 -0.68 29.36 12.35
C ARG A 693 -1.78 28.33 12.14
N THR A 694 -2.97 28.83 11.83
CA THR A 694 -4.10 28.02 11.38
C THR A 694 -4.41 28.41 9.95
N LEU A 695 -4.56 27.42 9.08
CA LEU A 695 -4.84 27.60 7.66
C LEU A 695 -6.08 26.79 7.29
N GLN A 696 -6.97 27.44 6.55
CA GLN A 696 -8.20 26.85 6.05
C GLN A 696 -8.24 27.00 4.53
N GLY A 697 -8.78 26.01 3.86
CA GLY A 697 -8.96 26.04 2.42
C GLY A 697 -10.11 25.12 1.99
N ASP A 698 -10.69 25.44 0.85
CA ASP A 698 -11.72 24.60 0.25
C ASP A 698 -11.65 24.61 -1.28
N TYR A 699 -12.18 23.59 -1.87
CA TYR A 699 -12.43 23.54 -3.31
C TYR A 699 -13.53 22.55 -3.64
N THR A 700 -14.20 22.80 -4.77
CA THR A 700 -15.25 21.92 -5.32
C THR A 700 -14.85 21.51 -6.73
N LYS A 701 -15.00 20.22 -7.05
CA LYS A 701 -14.71 19.63 -8.36
C LYS A 701 -15.81 18.70 -8.81
N SER A 702 -16.03 18.66 -10.14
CA SER A 702 -17.00 17.77 -10.80
C SER A 702 -16.27 16.72 -11.62
N PHE A 703 -16.76 15.48 -11.57
CA PHE A 703 -16.13 14.31 -12.19
C PHE A 703 -17.16 13.56 -13.06
N PRO A 704 -17.33 13.97 -14.31
CA PRO A 704 -18.13 13.23 -15.27
C PRO A 704 -17.43 11.95 -15.71
N SER A 705 -18.22 10.93 -16.06
CA SER A 705 -17.74 9.70 -16.67
C SER A 705 -18.77 9.06 -17.59
N ALA A 706 -18.27 8.28 -18.57
CA ALA A 706 -19.08 7.51 -19.51
C ALA A 706 -18.37 6.19 -19.82
N HIS A 707 -19.11 5.11 -19.80
CA HIS A 707 -18.61 3.75 -20.03
C HIS A 707 -19.54 3.02 -20.98
N LEU A 708 -18.94 2.34 -21.95
CA LEU A 708 -19.62 1.49 -22.91
C LEU A 708 -19.09 0.07 -22.78
N THR A 709 -19.97 -0.89 -22.69
CA THR A 709 -19.64 -2.32 -22.74
C THR A 709 -20.37 -2.95 -23.90
N GLN A 710 -19.69 -3.74 -24.71
CA GLN A 710 -20.24 -4.43 -25.86
C GLN A 710 -19.88 -5.90 -25.79
N ASP A 711 -20.86 -6.77 -25.70
CA ASP A 711 -20.69 -8.20 -25.94
C ASP A 711 -20.62 -8.41 -27.46
N LEU A 712 -19.44 -8.72 -28.01
CA LEU A 712 -19.22 -8.97 -29.44
C LEU A 712 -19.64 -10.39 -29.79
N THR A 713 -19.38 -11.33 -28.91
CA THR A 713 -19.86 -12.70 -28.90
C THR A 713 -20.21 -13.10 -27.46
N PRO A 714 -20.83 -14.25 -27.19
CA PRO A 714 -21.03 -14.70 -25.83
C PRO A 714 -19.77 -14.74 -24.98
N ASN A 715 -18.59 -14.93 -25.59
CA ASN A 715 -17.31 -15.07 -24.92
C ASN A 715 -16.34 -13.92 -25.15
N LEU A 716 -16.67 -12.95 -26.01
CA LEU A 716 -15.80 -11.80 -26.32
C LEU A 716 -16.50 -10.49 -25.98
N LYS A 717 -15.92 -9.73 -25.10
CA LYS A 717 -16.44 -8.45 -24.61
C LYS A 717 -15.45 -7.30 -24.83
N ALA A 718 -15.93 -6.21 -25.41
CA ALA A 718 -15.20 -4.94 -25.48
C ALA A 718 -15.71 -3.95 -24.44
N ARG A 719 -14.83 -3.11 -23.90
CA ARG A 719 -15.17 -2.00 -23.02
C ARG A 719 -14.43 -0.75 -23.44
N LEU A 720 -15.13 0.37 -23.46
CA LEU A 720 -14.59 1.71 -23.62
C LEU A 720 -15.00 2.54 -22.43
N SER A 721 -14.06 3.26 -21.85
CA SER A 721 -14.31 4.13 -20.71
C SER A 721 -13.65 5.47 -20.91
N TRP A 722 -14.39 6.52 -20.62
CA TRP A 722 -13.86 7.87 -20.38
C TRP A 722 -14.27 8.30 -18.99
N SER A 723 -13.32 8.77 -18.20
CA SER A 723 -13.60 9.21 -16.83
C SER A 723 -12.66 10.33 -16.41
N THR A 724 -13.09 11.07 -15.41
CA THR A 724 -12.26 12.09 -14.77
C THR A 724 -12.02 11.71 -13.31
N SER A 725 -10.85 12.04 -12.81
CA SER A 725 -10.45 11.77 -11.42
C SER A 725 -9.47 12.82 -10.93
N PHE A 726 -9.12 12.77 -9.67
CA PHE A 726 -8.12 13.68 -9.10
C PHE A 726 -7.29 13.04 -8.00
N GLY A 727 -6.14 13.65 -7.70
CA GLY A 727 -5.28 13.29 -6.58
C GLY A 727 -5.14 14.49 -5.66
N ARG A 728 -5.47 14.33 -4.38
CA ARG A 728 -5.26 15.35 -3.36
C ARG A 728 -3.78 15.42 -3.01
N ALA A 729 -3.27 16.62 -2.70
CA ALA A 729 -1.94 16.78 -2.14
C ALA A 729 -1.84 16.04 -0.78
N PRO A 730 -0.66 15.53 -0.40
CA PRO A 730 -0.44 14.98 0.92
C PRO A 730 -0.83 15.98 2.01
N MET A 731 -1.48 15.50 3.09
CA MET A 731 -2.06 16.38 4.12
C MET A 731 -1.00 17.20 4.86
N ASN A 732 0.23 16.65 4.99
CA ASN A 732 1.35 17.36 5.61
C ASN A 732 1.72 18.67 4.89
N ASN A 733 1.46 18.78 3.58
CA ASN A 733 1.76 20.03 2.85
C ASN A 733 0.84 21.19 3.25
N PHE A 734 -0.35 20.90 3.79
CA PHE A 734 -1.25 21.95 4.27
C PHE A 734 -0.91 22.47 5.66
N VAL A 735 -0.07 21.74 6.41
CA VAL A 735 0.38 22.16 7.73
C VAL A 735 1.44 23.25 7.59
N PRO A 736 1.27 24.43 8.23
CA PRO A 736 2.32 25.44 8.26
C PRO A 736 3.51 24.91 9.06
N ASN A 737 4.59 24.60 8.36
CA ASN A 737 5.82 24.03 8.96
C ASN A 737 7.04 24.36 8.11
N GLU A 738 8.18 24.43 8.80
CA GLU A 738 9.50 24.61 8.22
C GLU A 738 10.42 23.53 8.79
N THR A 739 11.15 22.82 7.92
CA THR A 739 12.06 21.75 8.31
C THR A 739 13.47 22.06 7.85
N VAL A 740 14.40 22.14 8.79
CA VAL A 740 15.81 22.40 8.55
C VAL A 740 16.59 21.08 8.43
N ASN A 741 17.43 20.98 7.43
CA ASN A 741 18.45 19.95 7.32
C ASN A 741 19.82 20.60 7.29
N GLU A 742 20.51 20.60 8.43
CA GLU A 742 21.82 21.23 8.60
C GLU A 742 22.91 20.55 7.77
N VAL A 743 22.82 19.23 7.58
CA VAL A 743 23.82 18.47 6.81
C VAL A 743 23.72 18.76 5.31
N ALA A 744 22.51 18.81 4.79
CA ALA A 744 22.25 19.10 3.37
C ALA A 744 22.16 20.61 3.10
N GLN A 745 22.21 21.44 4.12
CA GLN A 745 22.00 22.89 4.06
C GLN A 745 20.72 23.27 3.30
N THR A 746 19.60 22.65 3.70
CA THR A 746 18.30 22.91 3.08
C THR A 746 17.26 23.30 4.11
N LEU A 747 16.36 24.19 3.72
CA LEU A 747 15.16 24.58 4.45
C LEU A 747 13.94 24.20 3.60
N THR A 748 13.18 23.19 4.04
CA THR A 748 11.95 22.80 3.38
C THR A 748 10.77 23.53 4.00
N ILE A 749 10.00 24.22 3.15
CA ILE A 749 8.81 24.99 3.56
C ILE A 749 7.60 24.32 2.92
N ASN A 750 6.62 23.94 3.74
CA ASN A 750 5.37 23.38 3.24
C ASN A 750 4.56 24.42 2.45
N ASN A 751 3.84 23.95 1.42
CA ASN A 751 3.03 24.81 0.55
C ASN A 751 1.54 24.50 0.72
N PRO A 752 0.81 25.25 1.53
CA PRO A 752 -0.63 25.03 1.73
C PRO A 752 -1.52 25.46 0.54
N SER A 753 -0.96 26.16 -0.44
CA SER A 753 -1.68 26.63 -1.63
C SER A 753 -1.73 25.61 -2.78
N LEU A 754 -1.32 24.35 -2.51
CA LEU A 754 -1.32 23.31 -3.52
C LEU A 754 -2.73 23.01 -4.01
N LYS A 755 -2.87 23.00 -5.35
CA LYS A 755 -4.09 22.53 -6.02
C LYS A 755 -4.10 21.00 -6.12
N PRO A 756 -5.28 20.36 -6.12
CA PRO A 756 -5.36 18.94 -6.44
C PRO A 756 -4.97 18.69 -7.89
N GLN A 757 -4.23 17.61 -8.12
CA GLN A 757 -3.93 17.13 -9.47
C GLN A 757 -5.21 16.58 -10.08
N THR A 758 -5.51 16.88 -11.34
CA THR A 758 -6.72 16.41 -12.02
C THR A 758 -6.35 15.55 -13.23
N ALA A 759 -7.11 14.49 -13.48
CA ALA A 759 -6.85 13.59 -14.61
C ALA A 759 -8.06 13.41 -15.52
N LYS A 760 -7.79 13.29 -16.83
CA LYS A 760 -8.69 12.72 -17.81
C LYS A 760 -8.16 11.34 -18.18
N ASN A 761 -9.03 10.34 -18.11
CA ASN A 761 -8.68 8.95 -18.31
C ASN A 761 -9.46 8.39 -19.50
N TRP A 762 -8.78 7.66 -20.36
CA TRP A 762 -9.32 6.91 -21.47
C TRP A 762 -8.88 5.46 -21.34
N ASP A 763 -9.81 4.54 -21.45
CA ASP A 763 -9.54 3.10 -21.34
C ASP A 763 -10.27 2.35 -22.45
N ALA A 764 -9.59 1.37 -23.04
CA ALA A 764 -10.19 0.42 -23.97
C ALA A 764 -9.71 -0.99 -23.59
N THR A 765 -10.63 -1.94 -23.48
CA THR A 765 -10.27 -3.34 -23.19
C THR A 765 -11.03 -4.29 -24.10
N LEU A 766 -10.37 -5.39 -24.45
CA LEU A 766 -10.95 -6.53 -25.13
C LEU A 766 -10.66 -7.78 -24.30
N ASP A 767 -11.74 -8.43 -23.84
CA ASP A 767 -11.68 -9.59 -22.96
C ASP A 767 -12.31 -10.80 -23.63
N TYR A 768 -11.56 -11.89 -23.75
CA TYR A 768 -12.04 -13.18 -24.21
C TYR A 768 -12.09 -14.16 -23.04
N TYR A 769 -13.24 -14.80 -22.84
CA TYR A 769 -13.48 -15.73 -21.75
C TYR A 769 -13.49 -17.17 -22.27
N PHE A 770 -12.52 -17.97 -21.77
CA PHE A 770 -12.37 -19.37 -22.15
C PHE A 770 -13.32 -20.25 -21.33
N GLU A 771 -13.77 -21.32 -21.95
CA GLU A 771 -14.43 -22.41 -21.22
C GLU A 771 -13.43 -23.55 -20.98
N PRO A 772 -13.46 -24.21 -19.82
CA PRO A 772 -14.40 -23.99 -18.71
C PRO A 772 -14.06 -22.79 -17.82
N VAL A 773 -12.81 -22.43 -17.59
CA VAL A 773 -12.38 -21.31 -16.74
C VAL A 773 -11.10 -20.70 -17.29
N GLY A 774 -11.16 -19.46 -17.68
CA GLY A 774 -10.01 -18.67 -18.11
C GLY A 774 -10.42 -17.38 -18.78
N ASN A 775 -9.47 -16.46 -18.91
CA ASN A 775 -9.65 -15.24 -19.71
C ASN A 775 -8.33 -14.74 -20.30
N LEU A 776 -8.45 -14.09 -21.45
CA LEU A 776 -7.43 -13.27 -22.07
C LEU A 776 -7.97 -11.83 -22.11
N SER A 777 -7.22 -10.88 -21.58
CA SER A 777 -7.57 -9.46 -21.58
C SER A 777 -6.43 -8.66 -22.18
N VAL A 778 -6.77 -7.79 -23.13
CA VAL A 778 -5.87 -6.79 -23.70
C VAL A 778 -6.47 -5.43 -23.42
N GLY A 779 -5.74 -4.56 -22.76
CA GLY A 779 -6.16 -3.21 -22.40
C GLY A 779 -5.19 -2.16 -22.90
N TRP A 780 -5.71 -1.04 -23.35
CA TRP A 780 -4.99 0.19 -23.59
C TRP A 780 -5.56 1.29 -22.70
N PHE A 781 -4.70 2.19 -22.24
CA PHE A 781 -5.13 3.36 -21.49
C PHE A 781 -4.28 4.59 -21.79
N HIS A 782 -4.88 5.76 -21.58
CA HIS A 782 -4.22 7.05 -21.65
C HIS A 782 -4.74 7.96 -20.54
N LYS A 783 -3.82 8.67 -19.87
CA LYS A 783 -4.10 9.62 -18.80
C LYS A 783 -3.40 10.94 -19.07
N GLU A 784 -4.13 12.04 -19.00
CA GLU A 784 -3.62 13.40 -18.97
C GLU A 784 -3.79 13.95 -17.55
N ILE A 785 -2.69 14.25 -16.86
CA ILE A 785 -2.68 14.70 -15.46
C ILE A 785 -2.20 16.15 -15.45
N ARG A 786 -3.07 17.05 -15.01
CA ARG A 786 -2.77 18.48 -14.85
C ARG A 786 -2.50 18.83 -13.41
N ASP A 787 -1.83 19.96 -13.18
CA ASP A 787 -1.39 20.41 -11.87
C ASP A 787 -0.53 19.37 -11.14
N TYR A 788 0.31 18.64 -11.90
CA TYR A 788 1.16 17.58 -11.37
C TYR A 788 2.08 18.11 -10.28
N LEU A 789 2.16 17.41 -9.15
CA LEU A 789 2.95 17.82 -7.99
C LEU A 789 4.40 17.33 -8.10
N LEU A 790 5.32 18.27 -8.03
CA LEU A 790 6.75 18.00 -7.89
C LEU A 790 7.22 18.43 -6.50
N THR A 791 7.80 17.50 -5.77
CA THR A 791 8.39 17.74 -4.44
C THR A 791 9.86 18.16 -4.55
N GLY A 792 10.37 18.81 -3.52
CA GLY A 792 11.78 19.17 -3.43
C GLY A 792 12.24 20.20 -4.47
N GLN A 793 11.33 21.05 -4.93
CA GLN A 793 11.67 22.11 -5.88
C GLN A 793 12.37 23.27 -5.18
N THR A 794 13.50 23.68 -5.73
CA THR A 794 14.25 24.85 -5.24
C THR A 794 13.49 26.14 -5.50
N THR A 795 13.30 26.95 -4.46
CA THR A 795 12.66 28.27 -4.55
C THR A 795 13.64 29.41 -4.38
N GLY A 796 14.84 29.15 -3.90
CA GLY A 796 15.88 30.14 -3.71
C GLY A 796 16.98 29.67 -2.77
N VAL A 797 17.88 30.59 -2.47
CA VAL A 797 18.93 30.41 -1.46
C VAL A 797 18.77 31.54 -0.42
N ILE A 798 18.86 31.21 0.86
CA ILE A 798 18.76 32.19 1.93
C ILE A 798 20.02 33.07 1.92
N PRO A 799 19.87 34.40 1.81
CA PRO A 799 21.02 35.30 1.75
C PRO A 799 21.76 35.36 3.10
N SER A 800 22.99 35.80 3.04
CA SER A 800 23.78 36.11 4.26
C SER A 800 23.31 37.43 4.91
N GLY A 801 23.63 37.59 6.20
CA GLY A 801 23.32 38.75 6.98
C GLY A 801 22.07 38.67 7.83
N THR A 802 21.96 39.50 8.84
CA THR A 802 20.87 39.48 9.85
C THR A 802 19.50 39.86 9.29
N GLY A 803 19.45 40.47 8.11
CA GLY A 803 18.21 40.83 7.41
C GLY A 803 17.61 39.67 6.57
N ASN A 804 18.17 38.48 6.62
CA ASN A 804 17.76 37.31 5.82
C ASN A 804 16.44 36.64 6.25
N GLY A 805 15.75 37.18 7.26
CA GLY A 805 14.51 36.60 7.82
C GLY A 805 14.72 35.54 8.90
N TYR A 806 15.99 35.23 9.21
CA TYR A 806 16.37 34.23 10.22
C TYR A 806 17.50 34.76 11.12
N ASN A 807 17.65 36.09 11.22
CA ASN A 807 18.66 36.76 12.02
C ASN A 807 20.10 36.31 11.73
N GLY A 808 20.41 36.07 10.48
CA GLY A 808 21.70 35.57 9.99
C GLY A 808 21.88 34.05 10.01
N GLU A 809 20.99 33.31 10.62
CA GLU A 809 21.00 31.85 10.56
C GLU A 809 20.65 31.36 9.15
N TYR A 810 21.00 30.13 8.85
CA TYR A 810 20.71 29.43 7.57
C TYR A 810 21.23 30.13 6.31
N ALA A 811 22.24 31.04 6.45
CA ALA A 811 22.86 31.64 5.29
C ALA A 811 23.36 30.59 4.31
N ASN A 812 23.08 30.78 3.01
CA ASN A 812 23.39 29.87 1.92
C ASN A 812 22.57 28.54 1.89
N PHE A 813 21.60 28.34 2.79
CA PHE A 813 20.71 27.19 2.72
C PHE A 813 19.77 27.33 1.51
N THR A 814 19.59 26.22 0.81
CA THR A 814 18.64 26.13 -0.29
C THR A 814 17.23 25.94 0.24
N THR A 815 16.30 26.78 -0.19
CA THR A 815 14.89 26.64 0.16
C THR A 815 14.19 25.70 -0.82
N LEU A 816 13.49 24.70 -0.27
CA LEU A 816 12.77 23.67 -1.00
C LEU A 816 11.28 23.71 -0.69
N THR A 817 10.44 23.39 -1.69
CA THR A 817 9.01 23.25 -1.48
C THR A 817 8.39 22.24 -2.46
N THR A 818 7.10 21.98 -2.32
CA THR A 818 6.28 21.24 -3.29
C THR A 818 5.49 22.23 -4.14
N LEU A 819 5.46 22.04 -5.45
CA LEU A 819 4.75 22.91 -6.39
C LEU A 819 3.86 22.12 -7.35
N ASN A 820 2.78 22.75 -7.84
CA ASN A 820 2.05 22.30 -9.03
C ASN A 820 2.86 22.70 -10.26
N ALA A 821 3.54 21.75 -10.89
CA ALA A 821 4.62 22.05 -11.83
C ALA A 821 4.29 21.76 -13.30
N GLY A 822 3.06 21.38 -13.63
CA GLY A 822 2.70 21.21 -15.04
C GLY A 822 1.77 20.03 -15.35
N THR A 823 1.99 19.41 -16.51
CA THR A 823 1.17 18.30 -17.00
C THR A 823 2.02 17.06 -17.20
N ALA A 824 1.54 15.92 -16.72
CA ALA A 824 2.11 14.62 -16.98
C ALA A 824 1.15 13.77 -17.84
N TYR A 825 1.71 12.99 -18.74
CA TYR A 825 0.98 12.05 -19.61
C TYR A 825 1.46 10.64 -19.30
N VAL A 826 0.52 9.72 -19.17
CA VAL A 826 0.79 8.30 -18.95
C VAL A 826 -0.10 7.48 -19.86
N GLN A 827 0.50 6.64 -20.67
CA GLN A 827 -0.24 5.72 -21.53
C GLN A 827 0.41 4.35 -21.48
N GLY A 828 -0.33 3.32 -21.87
CA GLY A 828 0.24 2.00 -21.84
C GLY A 828 -0.70 0.90 -22.27
N TRP A 829 -0.12 -0.30 -22.30
CA TRP A 829 -0.79 -1.54 -22.63
C TRP A 829 -0.73 -2.50 -21.46
N GLU A 830 -1.83 -3.18 -21.22
CA GLU A 830 -1.97 -4.23 -20.21
C GLU A 830 -2.43 -5.51 -20.91
N LEU A 831 -1.63 -6.57 -20.77
CA LEU A 831 -1.97 -7.91 -21.24
C LEU A 831 -2.14 -8.81 -20.01
N SER A 832 -3.21 -9.62 -19.98
CA SER A 832 -3.42 -10.60 -18.92
C SER A 832 -4.04 -11.86 -19.51
N TYR A 833 -3.46 -12.99 -19.18
CA TYR A 833 -3.96 -14.29 -19.53
C TYR A 833 -3.99 -15.19 -18.31
N GLN A 834 -5.08 -15.92 -18.13
CA GLN A 834 -5.16 -17.00 -17.15
C GLN A 834 -6.07 -18.10 -17.67
N GLN A 835 -5.65 -19.36 -17.49
CA GLN A 835 -6.44 -20.51 -17.87
C GLN A 835 -6.09 -21.73 -17.04
N GLN A 836 -7.11 -22.54 -16.77
CA GLN A 836 -6.98 -23.88 -16.21
C GLN A 836 -7.04 -24.88 -17.35
N PHE A 837 -6.00 -25.71 -17.50
CA PHE A 837 -5.88 -26.66 -18.61
C PHE A 837 -6.59 -28.00 -18.33
N THR A 838 -7.84 -27.93 -17.89
CA THR A 838 -8.66 -29.12 -17.55
C THR A 838 -8.95 -30.03 -18.74
N PHE A 839 -8.76 -29.51 -19.94
CA PHE A 839 -8.90 -30.27 -21.20
C PHE A 839 -7.67 -31.15 -21.56
N LEU A 840 -6.53 -30.93 -20.87
CA LEU A 840 -5.34 -31.75 -21.10
C LEU A 840 -5.46 -33.11 -20.41
N PRO A 841 -4.84 -34.16 -20.94
CA PRO A 841 -4.96 -35.51 -20.40
C PRO A 841 -4.04 -35.77 -19.20
N GLY A 842 -4.40 -36.74 -18.37
CA GLY A 842 -3.55 -37.28 -17.32
C GLY A 842 -3.06 -36.26 -16.30
N LEU A 843 -1.74 -36.24 -16.06
CA LEU A 843 -1.08 -35.33 -15.12
C LEU A 843 -1.23 -33.85 -15.50
N LEU A 844 -1.34 -33.55 -16.78
CA LEU A 844 -1.40 -32.17 -17.28
C LEU A 844 -2.74 -31.50 -17.02
N LYS A 845 -3.82 -32.29 -16.77
CA LYS A 845 -5.15 -31.76 -16.42
C LYS A 845 -5.15 -30.88 -15.18
N GLY A 846 -4.16 -31.03 -14.30
CA GLY A 846 -3.99 -30.27 -13.08
C GLY A 846 -3.27 -28.93 -13.25
N LEU A 847 -2.79 -28.62 -14.46
CA LEU A 847 -2.05 -27.37 -14.73
C LEU A 847 -2.99 -26.16 -14.79
N SER A 848 -2.54 -25.06 -14.22
CA SER A 848 -3.10 -23.73 -14.39
C SER A 848 -1.96 -22.75 -14.68
N PHE A 849 -2.18 -21.86 -15.61
CA PHE A 849 -1.21 -20.86 -16.00
C PHE A 849 -1.86 -19.48 -15.98
N GLY A 850 -1.14 -18.52 -15.41
CA GLY A 850 -1.49 -17.10 -15.43
C GLY A 850 -0.26 -16.28 -15.78
N ALA A 851 -0.43 -15.29 -16.62
CA ALA A 851 0.61 -14.31 -16.91
C ALA A 851 -0.01 -12.93 -17.13
N ASN A 852 0.67 -11.89 -16.72
CA ASN A 852 0.33 -10.55 -17.13
C ASN A 852 1.58 -9.73 -17.42
N TYR A 853 1.41 -8.73 -18.28
CA TYR A 853 2.46 -7.81 -18.64
C TYR A 853 1.88 -6.42 -18.84
N THR A 854 2.57 -5.41 -18.35
CA THR A 854 2.20 -4.01 -18.50
C THR A 854 3.38 -3.24 -19.05
N HIS A 855 3.13 -2.45 -20.08
CA HIS A 855 4.07 -1.50 -20.63
C HIS A 855 3.52 -0.09 -20.47
N LEU A 856 4.33 0.82 -19.90
CA LEU A 856 4.00 2.22 -19.68
C LEU A 856 4.94 3.13 -20.45
N ASP A 857 4.37 4.11 -21.14
CA ASP A 857 5.07 5.27 -21.66
C ASP A 857 4.64 6.51 -20.88
N THR A 858 5.61 7.30 -20.44
CA THR A 858 5.36 8.53 -19.70
C THR A 858 6.15 9.68 -20.25
N HIS A 859 5.54 10.85 -20.30
CA HIS A 859 6.23 12.09 -20.55
C HIS A 859 5.58 13.23 -19.78
N GLY A 860 6.37 14.26 -19.49
CA GLY A 860 5.89 15.42 -18.74
C GLY A 860 6.29 16.73 -19.37
N ARG A 861 5.46 17.75 -19.15
CA ARG A 861 5.77 19.15 -19.43
C ARG A 861 5.71 19.91 -18.11
N PHE A 862 6.87 20.11 -17.53
CA PHE A 862 7.00 20.75 -16.23
C PHE A 862 7.57 22.16 -16.37
N THR A 863 6.98 23.12 -15.64
CA THR A 863 7.45 24.49 -15.53
C THR A 863 8.09 24.72 -14.18
N GLY A 864 9.18 25.45 -14.11
CA GLY A 864 9.90 25.75 -12.87
C GLY A 864 11.39 25.93 -13.11
N THR A 865 12.16 26.11 -12.04
CA THR A 865 13.63 26.29 -12.09
C THR A 865 14.35 25.04 -12.61
N ALA A 866 13.68 23.89 -12.62
CA ALA A 866 14.16 22.67 -13.21
C ALA A 866 13.30 22.33 -14.44
N SER A 867 13.68 22.86 -15.59
CA SER A 867 13.19 22.37 -16.89
C SER A 867 13.68 20.94 -17.07
N LEU A 868 12.92 19.96 -16.54
CA LEU A 868 13.20 18.56 -16.75
C LEU A 868 12.84 18.20 -18.17
N VAL A 869 13.79 18.33 -19.08
CA VAL A 869 13.71 17.79 -20.43
C VAL A 869 13.89 16.28 -20.33
N THR A 870 12.84 15.59 -19.90
CA THR A 870 12.89 14.13 -19.75
C THR A 870 11.76 13.51 -20.52
N GLY A 871 12.07 12.46 -21.24
CA GLY A 871 11.08 11.58 -21.85
C GLY A 871 10.33 10.72 -20.83
N GLN A 872 10.69 10.77 -19.54
CA GLN A 872 10.09 9.93 -18.49
C GLN A 872 9.72 10.75 -17.27
N VAL A 873 8.64 10.36 -16.60
CA VAL A 873 8.26 10.92 -15.30
C VAL A 873 8.89 10.07 -14.19
N PRO A 874 9.55 10.66 -13.18
CA PRO A 874 10.19 9.89 -12.10
C PRO A 874 9.20 9.03 -11.33
N GLY A 875 9.64 7.83 -10.93
CA GLY A 875 8.84 6.91 -10.12
C GLY A 875 7.89 6.00 -10.91
N PHE A 876 7.80 6.18 -12.24
CA PHE A 876 6.99 5.32 -13.10
C PHE A 876 7.81 4.14 -13.61
N ILE A 877 7.30 2.94 -13.42
CA ILE A 877 7.94 1.70 -13.84
C ILE A 877 7.44 1.34 -15.25
N PRO A 878 8.30 1.43 -16.29
CA PRO A 878 7.87 1.25 -17.68
C PRO A 878 7.38 -0.17 -17.98
N LYS A 879 7.93 -1.18 -17.31
CA LYS A 879 7.67 -2.58 -17.61
C LYS A 879 7.47 -3.37 -16.32
N THR A 880 6.33 -4.01 -16.18
CA THR A 880 6.05 -4.95 -15.09
C THR A 880 5.41 -6.21 -15.63
N GLY A 881 5.62 -7.33 -14.98
CA GLY A 881 5.01 -8.58 -15.40
C GLY A 881 4.99 -9.63 -14.30
N ASN A 882 4.06 -10.55 -14.41
CA ASN A 882 3.96 -11.69 -13.52
C ASN A 882 3.72 -12.95 -14.33
N VAL A 883 4.27 -14.06 -13.84
CA VAL A 883 3.98 -15.41 -14.30
C VAL A 883 3.61 -16.26 -13.10
N ASN A 884 2.50 -16.97 -13.20
CA ASN A 884 2.04 -17.92 -12.20
C ASN A 884 1.79 -19.26 -12.90
N LEU A 885 2.54 -20.27 -12.53
CA LEU A 885 2.34 -21.65 -12.94
C LEU A 885 1.99 -22.46 -11.70
N SER A 886 0.82 -23.07 -11.69
CA SER A 886 0.41 -23.98 -10.63
C SER A 886 0.04 -25.33 -11.21
N TRP A 887 0.33 -26.38 -10.46
CA TRP A 887 0.05 -27.74 -10.82
C TRP A 887 -0.50 -28.50 -9.61
N ARG A 888 -1.58 -29.24 -9.84
CA ARG A 888 -2.19 -30.07 -8.82
C ARG A 888 -2.47 -31.45 -9.37
N TYR A 889 -1.99 -32.42 -8.66
CA TYR A 889 -2.27 -33.81 -9.02
C TYR A 889 -2.51 -34.65 -7.76
N ARG A 890 -3.72 -35.19 -7.59
CA ARG A 890 -4.14 -35.93 -6.41
C ARG A 890 -3.86 -35.09 -5.13
N ALA A 891 -3.07 -35.65 -4.22
CA ALA A 891 -2.69 -34.98 -2.95
C ALA A 891 -1.59 -33.93 -3.10
N PHE A 892 -0.90 -33.85 -4.23
CA PHE A 892 0.22 -32.93 -4.44
C PHE A 892 -0.22 -31.64 -5.14
N ASN A 893 0.37 -30.54 -4.74
CA ASN A 893 0.33 -29.29 -5.47
C ASN A 893 1.72 -28.65 -5.52
N ALA A 894 2.01 -27.96 -6.59
CA ALA A 894 3.24 -27.20 -6.78
C ALA A 894 2.91 -25.90 -7.50
N ARG A 895 3.65 -24.85 -7.19
CA ARG A 895 3.50 -23.57 -7.86
C ARG A 895 4.82 -22.82 -7.97
N VAL A 896 4.92 -22.05 -9.03
CA VAL A 896 6.02 -21.11 -9.28
C VAL A 896 5.40 -19.75 -9.59
N LEU A 897 5.83 -18.74 -8.86
CA LEU A 897 5.39 -17.36 -9.03
C LEU A 897 6.61 -16.51 -9.38
N VAL A 898 6.56 -15.84 -10.52
CA VAL A 898 7.61 -14.92 -10.95
C VAL A 898 7.03 -13.52 -11.02
N ASN A 899 7.70 -12.55 -10.42
CA ASN A 899 7.37 -11.13 -10.52
C ASN A 899 8.56 -10.39 -11.14
N TYR A 900 8.32 -9.67 -12.23
CA TYR A 900 9.30 -8.89 -12.95
C TYR A 900 8.98 -7.40 -12.84
N THR A 901 10.00 -6.61 -12.50
CA THR A 901 9.98 -5.15 -12.52
C THR A 901 11.14 -4.67 -13.37
N GLY A 902 10.90 -3.86 -14.39
CA GLY A 902 11.93 -3.31 -15.28
C GLY A 902 12.72 -2.17 -14.63
N ASP A 903 13.76 -1.75 -15.31
CA ASP A 903 14.53 -0.55 -14.92
C ASP A 903 13.68 0.71 -14.99
N TYR A 904 13.86 1.63 -14.05
CA TYR A 904 13.14 2.90 -14.07
C TYR A 904 13.89 4.01 -13.34
N ASN A 905 13.61 5.24 -13.72
CA ASN A 905 14.10 6.41 -13.02
C ASN A 905 13.31 6.64 -11.73
N THR A 906 13.99 6.77 -10.60
CA THR A 906 13.36 7.04 -9.29
C THR A 906 13.38 8.51 -8.92
N ALA A 907 14.40 9.26 -9.39
CA ALA A 907 14.54 10.68 -9.13
C ALA A 907 15.43 11.33 -10.19
N PHE A 908 15.04 12.52 -10.62
CA PHE A 908 15.85 13.39 -11.46
C PHE A 908 16.49 14.50 -10.66
N THR A 909 17.74 14.83 -11.05
CA THR A 909 18.43 16.02 -10.57
C THR A 909 18.72 16.92 -11.77
N ALA A 910 18.01 18.03 -11.89
CA ALA A 910 18.08 18.93 -13.04
C ALA A 910 19.49 19.44 -13.39
N ALA A 911 20.37 19.58 -12.40
CA ALA A 911 21.68 20.18 -12.59
C ALA A 911 22.72 19.21 -13.17
N THR A 912 22.55 17.89 -13.00
CA THR A 912 23.61 16.92 -13.36
C THR A 912 23.05 15.55 -13.67
N LEU A 913 23.22 15.07 -14.91
CA LEU A 913 22.78 13.73 -15.33
C LEU A 913 23.42 12.61 -14.49
N GLY A 914 24.67 12.78 -14.05
CA GLY A 914 25.35 11.83 -13.18
C GLY A 914 24.74 11.67 -11.80
N ARG A 915 23.80 12.53 -11.39
CA ARG A 915 23.06 12.44 -10.11
C ARG A 915 21.69 11.81 -10.25
N ASN A 916 21.19 11.61 -11.47
CA ASN A 916 19.92 10.93 -11.68
C ASN A 916 19.97 9.52 -11.11
N LEU A 917 18.90 9.13 -10.40
CA LEU A 917 18.84 7.86 -9.70
C LEU A 917 17.90 6.91 -10.45
N TYR A 918 18.42 5.73 -10.77
CA TYR A 918 17.69 4.65 -11.44
C TYR A 918 17.66 3.40 -10.57
N GLN A 919 16.58 2.66 -10.63
CA GLN A 919 16.51 1.31 -10.08
C GLN A 919 16.73 0.29 -11.19
N PHE A 920 17.56 -0.72 -10.92
CA PHE A 920 17.74 -1.85 -11.83
C PHE A 920 16.49 -2.71 -11.91
N LYS A 921 16.31 -3.38 -13.04
CA LYS A 921 15.32 -4.46 -13.18
C LYS A 921 15.47 -5.50 -12.09
N ARG A 922 14.35 -6.12 -11.71
CA ARG A 922 14.32 -7.14 -10.66
C ARG A 922 13.38 -8.27 -11.03
N THR A 923 13.80 -9.52 -10.76
CA THR A 923 12.97 -10.71 -10.98
C THR A 923 12.91 -11.54 -9.72
N ILE A 924 11.75 -11.57 -9.06
CA ILE A 924 11.54 -12.36 -7.86
C ILE A 924 10.84 -13.65 -8.22
N THR A 925 11.43 -14.77 -7.81
CA THR A 925 10.86 -16.10 -7.97
C THR A 925 10.51 -16.70 -6.62
N ASN A 926 9.24 -17.09 -6.47
CA ASN A 926 8.73 -17.79 -5.30
C ASN A 926 8.26 -19.18 -5.71
N VAL A 927 8.50 -20.18 -4.88
CA VAL A 927 8.10 -21.56 -5.12
C VAL A 927 7.32 -22.08 -3.93
N GLY A 928 6.24 -22.80 -4.19
CA GLY A 928 5.43 -23.45 -3.18
C GLY A 928 5.16 -24.92 -3.53
N LEU A 929 5.24 -25.78 -2.53
CA LEU A 929 4.89 -27.19 -2.61
C LEU A 929 3.87 -27.49 -1.53
N GLY A 930 2.94 -28.37 -1.83
CA GLY A 930 1.94 -28.80 -0.85
C GLY A 930 1.61 -30.29 -1.00
N TYR A 931 1.30 -30.91 0.11
CA TYR A 931 0.85 -32.29 0.19
C TYR A 931 -0.36 -32.40 1.11
N GLN A 932 -1.50 -32.82 0.58
CA GLN A 932 -2.73 -33.04 1.34
C GLN A 932 -2.74 -34.46 1.88
N LEU A 933 -2.44 -34.62 3.16
CA LEU A 933 -2.40 -35.92 3.81
C LEU A 933 -3.82 -36.50 4.00
N THR A 934 -4.73 -35.66 4.49
CA THR A 934 -6.16 -36.01 4.67
C THR A 934 -7.00 -34.79 4.26
N PRO A 935 -8.31 -34.90 4.10
CA PRO A 935 -9.16 -33.73 3.87
C PRO A 935 -9.02 -32.62 4.92
N ARG A 936 -8.51 -32.96 6.10
CA ARG A 936 -8.39 -32.05 7.25
C ARG A 936 -6.96 -31.57 7.51
N VAL A 937 -5.94 -32.19 6.91
CA VAL A 937 -4.53 -31.89 7.17
C VAL A 937 -3.74 -31.88 5.88
N GLY A 938 -3.09 -30.79 5.60
CA GLY A 938 -2.14 -30.61 4.50
C GLY A 938 -0.85 -29.98 5.00
N PHE A 939 0.26 -30.29 4.35
CA PHE A 939 1.57 -29.70 4.60
C PHE A 939 1.96 -28.78 3.46
N THR A 940 2.66 -27.68 3.78
CA THR A 940 3.16 -26.71 2.80
C THR A 940 4.62 -26.39 3.04
N LEU A 941 5.34 -26.19 1.93
CA LEU A 941 6.68 -25.63 1.90
C LEU A 941 6.68 -24.47 0.92
N ASP A 942 6.96 -23.28 1.41
CA ASP A 942 7.03 -22.07 0.58
C ASP A 942 8.41 -21.42 0.69
N VAL A 943 8.99 -21.10 -0.46
CA VAL A 943 10.29 -20.41 -0.57
C VAL A 943 10.07 -19.09 -1.28
N THR A 944 10.36 -18.00 -0.60
CA THR A 944 10.25 -16.63 -1.13
C THR A 944 11.62 -16.11 -1.53
N ASN A 945 11.70 -15.42 -2.66
CA ASN A 945 12.95 -14.91 -3.23
C ASN A 945 14.02 -16.02 -3.36
N LEU A 946 13.67 -17.07 -4.09
CA LEU A 946 14.47 -18.30 -4.23
C LEU A 946 15.92 -18.03 -4.63
N PHE A 947 16.15 -17.04 -5.51
CA PHE A 947 17.47 -16.71 -6.04
C PHE A 947 18.15 -15.56 -5.28
N ASN A 948 17.59 -15.13 -4.14
CA ASN A 948 18.12 -14.03 -3.34
C ASN A 948 18.39 -12.75 -4.18
N GLU A 949 17.44 -12.41 -5.05
CA GLU A 949 17.55 -11.26 -5.95
C GLU A 949 17.63 -9.95 -5.17
N PRO A 950 18.68 -9.14 -5.36
CA PRO A 950 18.85 -7.88 -4.63
C PRO A 950 17.97 -6.76 -5.16
N ILE A 951 17.83 -5.70 -4.37
CA ILE A 951 17.32 -4.39 -4.82
C ILE A 951 18.52 -3.49 -5.08
N SER A 952 18.75 -3.09 -6.33
CA SER A 952 19.91 -2.27 -6.69
C SER A 952 19.50 -0.99 -7.42
N ASN A 953 20.24 0.09 -7.14
CA ASN A 953 20.09 1.38 -7.78
C ASN A 953 21.44 1.85 -8.35
N TYR A 954 21.40 2.68 -9.40
CA TYR A 954 22.59 3.30 -9.97
C TYR A 954 22.39 4.80 -10.22
N ARG A 955 23.48 5.55 -10.29
CA ARG A 955 23.47 6.97 -10.63
C ARG A 955 24.00 7.17 -12.04
N GLY A 956 23.25 7.92 -12.84
CA GLY A 956 23.64 8.30 -14.20
C GLY A 956 23.79 7.12 -15.15
N ILE A 957 24.72 6.22 -14.88
CA ILE A 957 25.02 5.03 -15.70
C ILE A 957 25.04 3.74 -14.86
N PRO A 958 24.72 2.56 -15.43
CA PRO A 958 24.66 1.28 -14.73
C PRO A 958 25.92 0.88 -13.96
N ASP A 959 27.11 1.26 -14.42
CA ASP A 959 28.38 0.95 -13.75
C ASP A 959 28.56 1.71 -12.43
N GLN A 960 27.81 2.79 -12.21
CA GLN A 960 27.84 3.57 -10.98
C GLN A 960 26.75 3.09 -10.00
N ILE A 961 26.86 1.85 -9.54
CA ILE A 961 25.94 1.25 -8.57
C ILE A 961 25.96 2.08 -7.29
N GLN A 962 24.88 2.78 -7.01
CA GLN A 962 24.72 3.64 -5.84
C GLN A 962 24.34 2.85 -4.60
N ARG A 963 23.42 1.90 -4.75
CA ARG A 963 22.87 1.12 -3.63
C ARG A 963 22.61 -0.31 -4.06
N THR A 964 22.88 -1.24 -3.15
CA THR A 964 22.47 -2.62 -3.28
C THR A 964 21.94 -3.09 -1.93
N VAL A 965 20.75 -3.67 -1.90
CA VAL A 965 20.09 -4.21 -0.70
C VAL A 965 19.84 -5.70 -0.89
N ILE A 966 20.29 -6.50 0.04
CA ILE A 966 20.13 -7.96 0.06
C ILE A 966 19.24 -8.32 1.24
N THR A 967 18.09 -8.91 0.97
CA THR A 967 17.09 -9.26 1.98
C THR A 967 17.08 -10.75 2.33
N GLY A 968 17.72 -11.57 1.48
CA GLY A 968 17.77 -13.01 1.70
C GLY A 968 16.58 -13.78 1.15
N THR A 969 16.72 -15.10 1.21
CA THR A 969 15.66 -16.08 0.90
C THR A 969 14.94 -16.45 2.18
N THR A 970 13.63 -16.58 2.14
CA THR A 970 12.81 -17.01 3.29
C THR A 970 12.15 -18.34 2.99
N VAL A 971 12.20 -19.26 3.92
CA VAL A 971 11.57 -20.59 3.85
C VAL A 971 10.49 -20.68 4.91
N ASN A 972 9.31 -21.19 4.53
CA ASN A 972 8.20 -21.43 5.42
C ASN A 972 7.77 -22.88 5.33
N LEU A 973 7.70 -23.56 6.46
CA LEU A 973 7.13 -24.88 6.62
C LEU A 973 5.82 -24.76 7.37
N GLY A 974 4.74 -25.29 6.80
CA GLY A 974 3.41 -25.11 7.35
C GLY A 974 2.54 -26.32 7.31
N MET A 975 1.48 -26.23 8.10
CA MET A 975 0.36 -27.15 8.13
C MET A 975 -0.92 -26.35 7.94
N THR A 976 -1.81 -26.84 7.09
CA THR A 976 -3.11 -26.24 6.80
C THR A 976 -4.20 -27.26 6.92
N GLY A 977 -5.42 -26.80 7.21
CA GLY A 977 -6.55 -27.72 7.25
C GLY A 977 -7.92 -27.05 7.39
N ARG A 978 -8.94 -27.89 7.30
CA ARG A 978 -10.36 -27.50 7.36
C ARG A 978 -11.18 -28.54 8.11
N PHE A 979 -12.08 -28.10 8.98
CA PHE A 979 -13.07 -28.90 9.70
C PHE A 979 -14.49 -28.43 9.41
#